data_d8d9edfd64343f90d93dec721d251fb7
#
_entry.id   d8d9edfd64343f90d93dec721d251fb7
#
_cell.length_a   1.000
_cell.length_b   1.000
_cell.length_c   1.000
_cell.angle_alpha   90.00
_cell.angle_beta   90.00
_cell.angle_gamma   90.00
#
_symmetry.space_group_name_H-M   'P 1'
#
loop_
_entity.id
_entity.type
_entity.pdbx_description
1 polymer ?
#
loop_
_entity_poly.entity_id
_entity_poly.type
_entity_poly.pdbx_seq_one_letter_code
_entity_poly.pdbx_strand_id
1 'polypeptide(L)'
;MFNGEEALDIGSAILASQAQDNFLTTLPVELITLDGEDENATASIPSFIRAEEKAVKAIQKHSMTFNVKQKNDQIHKAYLLLGKARYYDRRFLPALEAFNFLLGLSSDADVFYEGKLWREKTNLRLGNDALAVSNLKPLANNIPKKNKLFAAVNATLAQAFLNTQAIDSGLKYIQRAAAFERKRIIQTRYRFIEAQLFDQLNQKDSAQLAFNSIVDLKRKAPRLYWMHAKLNALRIQAERSGESPEKALEKLSAAFENENFTHLIYRQMAQYHLSKGSDSLAKQFYNKSLKASGIDRPTRRQNYRDLADNSFSRGHYVDTGAYLDSLLGQFPQESRQKTIVSLEREGLQEVIGFEKTIRETDSILTLSAMIPEEQLAFYQKAIDTKRAKELAKIELEKKPLFNVLNRSNGKRFYFYNENLVVLGKQEFASDFGNRPNADNWNRLESLNGAFASNEGEASNTNDNSTIVKENAQAYVDLLPTDQAFLDSLSVLRNQAYLEVGVLYKEKFKNYDLASDRLKNLLINSPKESQELNAWYHLYKMNVLRNPKLALVYEDKIIKQYPESRFARIIKDPENFKLLPNETPSIRYEALYTLFLEQQYEEVLLQGDDLLVIFSGTPMVSKVAHLMANVMGRLDGIEVWKEQLQSLIDTYPNSEAAAQVKQTLANIAANEQAEEPAKVYLNYKWIFPVLKENQEQIQLLTSIVTQTLEAGGISHGNLSLEVYNRDYIFLVVNDLRQQPTLEVKPQGETPTELSIAISNKFVVLSSQYKEIQLFKSWNTTQKNTDYEK
;
A
#
# COMPACT_ATOMS: atom_id res chain seq x y z
N MET A 1 19.99 -18.64 -41.70
CA MET A 1 19.28 -17.35 -41.59
C MET A 1 17.76 -17.62 -41.54
N PHE A 2 17.14 -18.17 -42.59
CA PHE A 2 15.67 -18.36 -42.67
C PHE A 2 15.05 -18.94 -41.39
N ASN A 3 15.49 -20.08 -40.90
CA ASN A 3 14.93 -20.73 -39.69
C ASN A 3 15.16 -19.88 -38.40
N GLY A 4 16.13 -18.95 -38.40
CA GLY A 4 16.36 -18.03 -37.30
C GLY A 4 15.43 -16.84 -37.34
N GLU A 5 15.15 -16.33 -38.52
CA GLU A 5 14.15 -15.26 -38.76
C GLU A 5 12.74 -15.76 -38.45
N GLU A 6 12.42 -16.96 -38.92
CA GLU A 6 11.14 -17.63 -38.57
C GLU A 6 10.95 -17.77 -37.06
N ALA A 7 11.99 -18.23 -36.34
CA ALA A 7 11.95 -18.37 -34.90
C ALA A 7 11.76 -17.01 -34.21
N LEU A 8 12.42 -15.93 -34.70
CA LEU A 8 12.25 -14.58 -34.22
C LEU A 8 10.81 -14.09 -34.39
N ASP A 9 10.23 -14.33 -35.59
CA ASP A 9 8.85 -13.93 -35.89
C ASP A 9 7.83 -14.67 -35.02
N ILE A 10 8.02 -15.96 -34.80
CA ILE A 10 7.19 -16.76 -33.89
C ILE A 10 7.28 -16.20 -32.45
N GLY A 11 8.50 -15.95 -31.97
CA GLY A 11 8.72 -15.39 -30.64
C GLY A 11 8.09 -14.02 -30.47
N SER A 12 8.22 -13.14 -31.46
CA SER A 12 7.63 -11.80 -31.44
C SER A 12 6.09 -11.83 -31.53
N ALA A 13 5.51 -12.79 -32.24
CA ALA A 13 4.07 -12.99 -32.27
C ALA A 13 3.52 -13.47 -30.92
N ILE A 14 4.23 -14.40 -30.25
CA ILE A 14 3.88 -14.84 -28.90
C ILE A 14 3.93 -13.66 -27.94
N LEU A 15 5.01 -12.88 -27.95
CA LEU A 15 5.17 -11.71 -27.09
C LEU A 15 4.06 -10.67 -27.34
N ALA A 16 3.73 -10.41 -28.60
CA ALA A 16 2.65 -9.49 -28.97
C ALA A 16 1.25 -9.99 -28.53
N SER A 17 1.04 -11.31 -28.49
CA SER A 17 -0.24 -11.89 -28.03
C SER A 17 -0.38 -11.81 -26.48
N GLN A 18 0.72 -11.75 -25.76
CA GLN A 18 0.76 -11.66 -24.29
C GLN A 18 0.73 -10.20 -23.81
N ALA A 19 1.15 -9.25 -24.67
CA ALA A 19 1.21 -7.85 -24.31
C ALA A 19 -0.17 -7.26 -24.11
N GLN A 20 -0.39 -6.60 -22.99
CA GLN A 20 -1.62 -5.88 -22.66
C GLN A 20 -1.33 -4.38 -22.58
N ASP A 21 -1.97 -3.60 -23.45
CA ASP A 21 -1.87 -2.15 -23.46
C ASP A 21 -2.63 -1.52 -22.29
N ASN A 22 -2.00 -0.57 -21.61
CA ASN A 22 -2.68 0.30 -20.66
C ASN A 22 -3.11 1.59 -21.36
N PHE A 23 -4.35 1.64 -21.84
CA PHE A 23 -4.92 2.82 -22.50
C PHE A 23 -5.22 4.00 -21.58
N LEU A 24 -5.05 3.82 -20.25
CA LEU A 24 -5.27 4.87 -19.26
C LEU A 24 -4.04 5.78 -19.11
N THR A 25 -2.91 5.32 -19.60
CA THR A 25 -1.65 6.10 -19.70
C THR A 25 -1.29 6.30 -21.17
N THR A 26 -0.32 7.17 -21.45
CA THR A 26 0.20 7.28 -22.81
C THR A 26 0.77 5.95 -23.26
N LEU A 27 0.27 5.44 -24.38
CA LEU A 27 0.74 4.16 -24.90
C LEU A 27 2.21 4.25 -25.31
N PRO A 28 3.03 3.23 -24.99
CA PRO A 28 4.37 3.15 -25.54
C PRO A 28 4.28 2.90 -27.05
N VAL A 29 5.26 3.41 -27.79
CA VAL A 29 5.33 3.22 -29.24
C VAL A 29 5.45 1.75 -29.61
N GLU A 30 6.18 0.99 -28.81
CA GLU A 30 6.38 -0.45 -29.01
C GLU A 30 5.49 -1.27 -28.07
N LEU A 31 4.86 -2.31 -28.63
CA LEU A 31 3.96 -3.21 -27.88
C LEU A 31 4.72 -4.22 -27.01
N ILE A 32 5.73 -3.79 -26.28
CA ILE A 32 6.52 -4.68 -25.43
C ILE A 32 6.58 -4.04 -24.05
N THR A 33 5.90 -4.64 -23.11
CA THR A 33 6.04 -4.33 -21.68
C THR A 33 7.27 -5.06 -21.14
N LEU A 34 8.22 -4.31 -20.61
CA LEU A 34 9.47 -4.85 -20.05
C LEU A 34 9.54 -4.66 -18.54
N ASP A 35 8.60 -3.92 -17.98
CA ASP A 35 8.55 -3.65 -16.55
C ASP A 35 8.06 -4.90 -15.82
N GLY A 36 8.71 -5.25 -14.70
CA GLY A 36 8.43 -6.44 -13.89
C GLY A 36 7.03 -6.49 -13.25
N GLU A 37 6.07 -5.80 -13.83
CA GLU A 37 4.66 -5.79 -13.43
C GLU A 37 3.85 -6.94 -14.04
N ASP A 38 4.38 -7.62 -15.06
CA ASP A 38 3.76 -8.81 -15.62
C ASP A 38 4.38 -10.08 -15.02
N GLU A 39 3.56 -10.89 -14.36
CA GLU A 39 3.95 -12.21 -13.84
C GLU A 39 4.57 -13.11 -14.92
N ASN A 40 4.20 -12.88 -16.17
CA ASN A 40 4.74 -13.61 -17.34
C ASN A 40 6.00 -12.97 -17.92
N ALA A 41 6.42 -11.82 -17.41
CA ALA A 41 7.54 -11.05 -17.97
C ALA A 41 8.92 -11.68 -17.74
N THR A 42 9.02 -12.65 -16.84
CA THR A 42 10.30 -13.32 -16.49
C THR A 42 10.60 -14.57 -17.31
N ALA A 43 9.62 -15.15 -17.98
CA ALA A 43 9.84 -16.37 -18.76
C ALA A 43 10.51 -16.04 -20.10
N SER A 44 11.71 -16.58 -20.32
CA SER A 44 12.36 -16.53 -21.64
C SER A 44 11.54 -17.33 -22.65
N ILE A 45 11.27 -16.72 -23.81
CA ILE A 45 10.56 -17.40 -24.91
C ILE A 45 11.57 -18.25 -25.69
N PRO A 46 11.42 -19.61 -25.72
CA PRO A 46 12.41 -20.50 -26.35
C PRO A 46 12.71 -20.16 -27.83
N SER A 47 11.78 -19.52 -28.51
CA SER A 47 11.94 -19.10 -29.90
C SER A 47 13.05 -18.06 -30.06
N PHE A 48 13.27 -17.17 -29.08
CA PHE A 48 14.37 -16.20 -29.15
C PHE A 48 15.72 -16.85 -28.93
N ILE A 49 15.83 -17.80 -28.03
CA ILE A 49 17.05 -18.60 -27.84
C ILE A 49 17.38 -19.35 -29.14
N ARG A 50 16.37 -19.98 -29.75
CA ARG A 50 16.56 -20.67 -31.06
C ARG A 50 17.00 -19.71 -32.16
N ALA A 51 16.45 -18.49 -32.21
CA ALA A 51 16.87 -17.46 -33.18
C ALA A 51 18.33 -17.05 -32.96
N GLU A 52 18.75 -16.85 -31.69
CA GLU A 52 20.14 -16.56 -31.33
C GLU A 52 21.09 -17.70 -31.74
N GLU A 53 20.78 -18.98 -31.40
CA GLU A 53 21.59 -20.13 -31.77
C GLU A 53 21.81 -20.20 -33.31
N LYS A 54 20.74 -19.96 -34.07
CA LYS A 54 20.84 -19.96 -35.54
C LYS A 54 21.69 -18.80 -36.06
N ALA A 55 21.58 -17.62 -35.45
CA ALA A 55 22.41 -16.46 -35.80
C ALA A 55 23.88 -16.71 -35.47
N VAL A 56 24.19 -17.19 -34.26
CA VAL A 56 25.55 -17.52 -33.82
C VAL A 56 26.17 -18.62 -34.72
N LYS A 57 25.41 -19.68 -35.02
CA LYS A 57 25.85 -20.74 -35.92
C LYS A 57 26.15 -20.21 -37.33
N ALA A 58 25.35 -19.27 -37.84
CA ALA A 58 25.57 -18.65 -39.14
C ALA A 58 26.88 -17.81 -39.13
N ILE A 59 27.09 -17.02 -38.06
CA ILE A 59 28.31 -16.22 -37.87
C ILE A 59 29.54 -17.13 -37.81
N GLN A 60 29.53 -18.16 -36.98
CA GLN A 60 30.66 -19.07 -36.79
C GLN A 60 31.03 -19.84 -38.07
N LYS A 61 30.03 -20.29 -38.83
CA LYS A 61 30.27 -21.15 -40.00
C LYS A 61 30.58 -20.37 -41.27
N HIS A 62 30.06 -19.17 -41.44
CA HIS A 62 30.09 -18.46 -42.71
C HIS A 62 30.80 -17.09 -42.62
N SER A 63 31.40 -16.74 -41.47
CA SER A 63 32.26 -15.55 -41.38
C SER A 63 33.54 -15.76 -42.19
N MET A 64 33.81 -14.84 -43.07
CA MET A 64 35.01 -14.84 -43.92
C MET A 64 35.75 -13.50 -43.69
N THR A 65 36.59 -13.44 -42.66
CA THR A 65 37.39 -12.28 -42.35
C THR A 65 38.76 -12.36 -42.98
N PHE A 66 39.10 -11.42 -43.85
CA PHE A 66 40.42 -11.29 -44.47
C PHE A 66 40.92 -9.86 -44.35
N ASN A 67 42.12 -9.65 -43.80
CA ASN A 67 42.68 -8.33 -43.49
C ASN A 67 41.65 -7.43 -42.73
N VAL A 68 41.08 -7.95 -41.67
CA VAL A 68 40.08 -7.24 -40.82
C VAL A 68 38.76 -6.92 -41.54
N LYS A 69 38.61 -7.24 -42.83
CA LYS A 69 37.38 -7.00 -43.60
C LYS A 69 36.57 -8.25 -43.75
N GLN A 70 35.29 -8.18 -43.38
CA GLN A 70 34.31 -9.25 -43.63
C GLN A 70 34.01 -9.31 -45.15
N LYS A 71 34.17 -10.50 -45.75
CA LYS A 71 33.90 -10.74 -47.15
C LYS A 71 32.52 -11.28 -47.46
N ASN A 72 31.86 -11.85 -46.46
CA ASN A 72 30.50 -12.35 -46.62
C ASN A 72 29.46 -11.33 -46.17
N ASP A 73 28.82 -10.67 -47.13
CA ASP A 73 27.84 -9.60 -46.88
C ASP A 73 26.59 -10.09 -46.12
N GLN A 74 26.32 -11.40 -46.10
CA GLN A 74 25.17 -11.94 -45.35
C GLN A 74 25.41 -12.01 -43.84
N ILE A 75 26.65 -11.86 -43.39
CA ILE A 75 27.00 -11.85 -41.95
C ILE A 75 26.41 -10.63 -41.26
N HIS A 76 26.22 -9.52 -41.95
CA HIS A 76 25.55 -8.32 -41.41
C HIS A 76 24.09 -8.67 -40.94
N LYS A 77 23.36 -9.45 -41.73
CA LYS A 77 22.02 -9.89 -41.38
C LYS A 77 22.03 -10.86 -40.19
N ALA A 78 23.09 -11.68 -40.06
CA ALA A 78 23.23 -12.59 -38.94
C ALA A 78 23.46 -11.82 -37.62
N TYR A 79 24.29 -10.77 -37.60
CA TYR A 79 24.44 -9.90 -36.44
C TYR A 79 23.18 -9.10 -36.13
N LEU A 80 22.43 -8.67 -37.15
CA LEU A 80 21.13 -8.02 -36.96
C LEU A 80 20.12 -8.97 -36.30
N LEU A 81 20.06 -10.22 -36.78
CA LEU A 81 19.20 -11.26 -36.18
C LEU A 81 19.62 -11.55 -34.74
N LEU A 82 20.92 -11.69 -34.47
CA LEU A 82 21.49 -11.91 -33.15
C LEU A 82 21.09 -10.78 -32.17
N GLY A 83 21.28 -9.54 -32.58
CA GLY A 83 20.92 -8.38 -31.77
C GLY A 83 19.42 -8.34 -31.47
N LYS A 84 18.56 -8.59 -32.46
CA LYS A 84 17.10 -8.64 -32.29
C LYS A 84 16.68 -9.77 -31.35
N ALA A 85 17.25 -10.97 -31.49
CA ALA A 85 16.94 -12.09 -30.62
C ALA A 85 17.28 -11.80 -29.16
N ARG A 86 18.46 -11.22 -28.90
CA ARG A 86 18.91 -10.79 -27.56
C ARG A 86 18.06 -9.67 -27.00
N TYR A 87 17.64 -8.72 -27.85
CA TYR A 87 16.76 -7.61 -27.46
C TYR A 87 15.40 -8.13 -26.94
N TYR A 88 14.77 -9.00 -27.69
CA TYR A 88 13.49 -9.58 -27.30
C TYR A 88 13.61 -10.55 -26.11
N ASP A 89 14.79 -11.16 -25.92
CA ASP A 89 15.12 -11.97 -24.75
C ASP A 89 15.57 -11.11 -23.54
N ARG A 90 15.42 -9.76 -23.64
CA ARG A 90 15.74 -8.77 -22.60
C ARG A 90 17.19 -8.68 -22.18
N ARG A 91 18.08 -9.26 -22.95
CA ARG A 91 19.55 -9.15 -22.78
C ARG A 91 20.07 -7.95 -23.54
N PHE A 92 19.79 -6.74 -23.02
CA PHE A 92 20.02 -5.48 -23.74
C PHE A 92 21.49 -5.16 -23.96
N LEU A 93 22.36 -5.38 -22.98
CA LEU A 93 23.79 -5.15 -23.15
C LEU A 93 24.40 -6.04 -24.24
N PRO A 94 24.22 -7.38 -24.24
CA PRO A 94 24.64 -8.24 -25.35
C PRO A 94 23.97 -7.90 -26.70
N ALA A 95 22.75 -7.39 -26.71
CA ALA A 95 22.09 -6.91 -27.92
C ALA A 95 22.78 -5.64 -28.46
N LEU A 96 23.12 -4.68 -27.58
CA LEU A 96 23.84 -3.44 -27.93
C LEU A 96 25.20 -3.75 -28.54
N GLU A 97 25.94 -4.72 -27.99
CA GLU A 97 27.21 -5.18 -28.52
C GLU A 97 27.05 -5.73 -29.95
N ALA A 98 26.06 -6.57 -30.19
CA ALA A 98 25.80 -7.13 -31.52
C ALA A 98 25.47 -6.04 -32.55
N PHE A 99 24.67 -5.04 -32.17
CA PHE A 99 24.34 -3.90 -33.06
C PHE A 99 25.54 -2.99 -33.29
N ASN A 100 26.37 -2.71 -32.29
CA ASN A 100 27.58 -1.91 -32.45
C ASN A 100 28.56 -2.62 -33.40
N PHE A 101 28.74 -3.93 -33.25
CA PHE A 101 29.60 -4.70 -34.15
C PHE A 101 29.04 -4.71 -35.58
N LEU A 102 27.75 -4.90 -35.77
CA LEU A 102 27.08 -4.78 -37.07
C LEU A 102 27.38 -3.43 -37.77
N LEU A 103 27.25 -2.33 -37.00
CA LEU A 103 27.45 -0.98 -37.56
C LEU A 103 28.90 -0.71 -37.97
N GLY A 104 29.87 -1.40 -37.36
CA GLY A 104 31.28 -1.37 -37.77
C GLY A 104 31.56 -2.15 -39.06
N LEU A 105 30.68 -3.11 -39.41
CA LEU A 105 30.89 -4.00 -40.57
C LEU A 105 30.12 -3.55 -41.80
N SER A 106 28.94 -2.93 -41.65
CA SER A 106 27.92 -2.83 -42.71
C SER A 106 28.25 -1.73 -43.73
N SER A 107 28.25 -2.12 -45.02
CA SER A 107 28.25 -1.21 -46.18
C SER A 107 26.83 -1.08 -46.82
N ASP A 108 25.89 -1.95 -46.47
CA ASP A 108 24.53 -1.90 -46.97
C ASP A 108 23.70 -0.84 -46.20
N ALA A 109 23.17 0.14 -46.91
CA ALA A 109 22.46 1.26 -46.35
C ALA A 109 21.18 0.86 -45.59
N ASP A 110 20.44 -0.14 -46.06
CA ASP A 110 19.20 -0.59 -45.39
C ASP A 110 19.48 -1.32 -44.09
N VAL A 111 20.49 -2.23 -44.11
CA VAL A 111 20.95 -2.94 -42.91
C VAL A 111 21.56 -1.96 -41.90
N PHE A 112 22.26 -0.93 -42.36
CA PHE A 112 22.84 0.11 -41.53
C PHE A 112 21.76 0.96 -40.84
N TYR A 113 20.72 1.37 -41.56
CA TYR A 113 19.58 2.09 -40.98
C TYR A 113 18.84 1.22 -39.96
N GLU A 114 18.64 -0.06 -40.25
CA GLU A 114 17.98 -0.99 -39.36
C GLU A 114 18.81 -1.26 -38.11
N GLY A 115 20.13 -1.47 -38.26
CA GLY A 115 21.08 -1.62 -37.16
C GLY A 115 21.09 -0.40 -36.22
N LYS A 116 21.09 0.81 -36.77
CA LYS A 116 21.00 2.06 -36.01
C LYS A 116 19.68 2.15 -35.23
N LEU A 117 18.56 1.84 -35.89
CA LEU A 117 17.24 1.86 -35.29
C LEU A 117 17.18 0.89 -34.06
N TRP A 118 17.65 -0.35 -34.25
CA TRP A 118 17.62 -1.35 -33.17
C TRP A 118 18.61 -1.03 -32.04
N ARG A 119 19.76 -0.46 -32.36
CA ARG A 119 20.68 0.04 -31.35
C ARG A 119 20.02 1.09 -30.46
N GLU A 120 19.35 2.06 -31.06
CA GLU A 120 18.71 3.13 -30.29
C GLU A 120 17.47 2.63 -29.54
N LYS A 121 16.71 1.67 -30.06
CA LYS A 121 15.69 0.97 -29.29
C LYS A 121 16.29 0.31 -28.05
N THR A 122 17.47 -0.29 -28.20
CA THR A 122 18.18 -0.91 -27.07
C THR A 122 18.65 0.14 -26.05
N ASN A 123 19.15 1.29 -26.51
CA ASN A 123 19.51 2.41 -25.66
C ASN A 123 18.32 2.92 -24.84
N LEU A 124 17.12 3.03 -25.44
CA LEU A 124 15.91 3.40 -24.73
C LEU A 124 15.55 2.41 -23.60
N ARG A 125 15.77 1.10 -23.82
CA ARG A 125 15.57 0.08 -22.80
C ARG A 125 16.59 0.13 -21.66
N LEU A 126 17.78 0.67 -21.94
CA LEU A 126 18.83 0.91 -20.95
C LEU A 126 18.70 2.27 -20.23
N GLY A 127 17.68 3.07 -20.55
CA GLY A 127 17.49 4.40 -19.98
C GLY A 127 18.39 5.48 -20.57
N ASN A 128 19.09 5.20 -21.68
CA ASN A 128 19.97 6.14 -22.38
C ASN A 128 19.17 7.05 -23.35
N ASP A 129 18.08 7.65 -22.87
CA ASP A 129 17.12 8.37 -23.70
C ASP A 129 17.72 9.58 -24.42
N ALA A 130 18.54 10.38 -23.75
CA ALA A 130 19.19 11.54 -24.34
C ALA A 130 20.18 11.15 -25.47
N LEU A 131 20.90 10.04 -25.27
CA LEU A 131 21.78 9.48 -26.32
C LEU A 131 20.97 9.00 -27.52
N ALA A 132 19.83 8.30 -27.26
CA ALA A 132 18.94 7.86 -28.32
C ALA A 132 18.38 9.04 -29.12
N VAL A 133 17.97 10.14 -28.48
CA VAL A 133 17.56 11.38 -29.16
C VAL A 133 18.66 11.92 -30.05
N SER A 134 19.91 12.03 -29.55
CA SER A 134 21.04 12.57 -30.31
C SER A 134 21.37 11.75 -31.56
N ASN A 135 21.25 10.43 -31.47
CA ASN A 135 21.55 9.50 -32.55
C ASN A 135 20.40 9.35 -33.56
N LEU A 136 19.13 9.38 -33.08
CA LEU A 136 17.94 9.21 -33.92
C LEU A 136 17.60 10.47 -34.73
N LYS A 137 17.86 11.68 -34.22
CA LYS A 137 17.62 12.94 -34.95
C LYS A 137 18.27 12.97 -36.33
N PRO A 138 19.60 12.78 -36.47
CA PRO A 138 20.26 12.72 -37.79
C PRO A 138 19.73 11.56 -38.64
N LEU A 139 19.44 10.41 -38.03
CA LEU A 139 18.88 9.26 -38.74
C LEU A 139 17.50 9.59 -39.34
N ALA A 140 16.60 10.19 -38.56
CA ALA A 140 15.26 10.57 -39.01
C ALA A 140 15.27 11.65 -40.11
N ASN A 141 16.32 12.50 -40.17
CA ASN A 141 16.49 13.51 -41.22
C ASN A 141 17.08 12.92 -42.49
N ASN A 142 17.97 11.95 -42.36
CA ASN A 142 18.74 11.41 -43.51
C ASN A 142 18.04 10.19 -44.17
N ILE A 143 17.18 9.49 -43.48
CA ILE A 143 16.47 8.34 -44.03
C ILE A 143 15.46 8.79 -45.11
N PRO A 144 15.46 8.20 -46.32
CA PRO A 144 14.47 8.53 -47.33
C PRO A 144 13.04 8.24 -46.91
N LYS A 145 12.11 9.14 -47.17
CA LYS A 145 10.67 8.98 -46.85
C LYS A 145 10.04 7.71 -47.44
N LYS A 146 10.57 7.19 -48.56
CA LYS A 146 10.13 5.94 -49.19
C LYS A 146 10.67 4.69 -48.50
N ASN A 147 11.68 4.82 -47.66
CA ASN A 147 12.24 3.68 -46.91
C ASN A 147 11.21 3.10 -45.94
N LYS A 148 11.16 1.77 -45.89
CA LYS A 148 10.21 1.02 -45.02
C LYS A 148 10.40 1.31 -43.52
N LEU A 149 11.59 1.77 -43.12
CA LEU A 149 11.95 2.07 -41.74
C LEU A 149 11.63 3.51 -41.32
N PHE A 150 11.24 4.40 -42.27
CA PHE A 150 10.98 5.80 -41.99
C PHE A 150 10.00 6.04 -40.85
N ALA A 151 8.88 5.33 -40.89
CA ALA A 151 7.86 5.41 -39.83
C ALA A 151 8.40 4.90 -38.47
N ALA A 152 9.07 3.76 -38.45
CA ALA A 152 9.64 3.17 -37.24
C ALA A 152 10.74 4.05 -36.60
N VAL A 153 11.62 4.67 -37.41
CA VAL A 153 12.65 5.61 -36.92
C VAL A 153 12.02 6.82 -36.26
N ASN A 154 11.00 7.45 -36.91
CA ASN A 154 10.31 8.58 -36.33
C ASN A 154 9.51 8.20 -35.06
N ALA A 155 8.89 7.03 -35.04
CA ALA A 155 8.17 6.53 -33.86
C ALA A 155 9.12 6.28 -32.67
N THR A 156 10.28 5.67 -32.93
CA THR A 156 11.29 5.44 -31.87
C THR A 156 11.86 6.76 -31.35
N LEU A 157 12.08 7.74 -32.22
CA LEU A 157 12.50 9.09 -31.83
C LEU A 157 11.41 9.80 -31.01
N ALA A 158 10.12 9.62 -31.36
CA ALA A 158 9.02 10.12 -30.56
C ALA A 158 9.05 9.51 -29.14
N GLN A 159 9.24 8.19 -29.02
CA GLN A 159 9.39 7.55 -27.72
C GLN A 159 10.54 8.12 -26.89
N ALA A 160 11.70 8.34 -27.52
CA ALA A 160 12.85 8.95 -26.86
C ALA A 160 12.53 10.34 -26.30
N PHE A 161 11.79 11.17 -27.06
CA PHE A 161 11.33 12.46 -26.57
C PHE A 161 10.30 12.35 -25.44
N LEU A 162 9.40 11.38 -25.51
CA LEU A 162 8.41 11.14 -24.44
C LEU A 162 9.10 10.73 -23.14
N ASN A 163 10.12 9.87 -23.21
CA ASN A 163 10.89 9.48 -22.03
C ASN A 163 11.63 10.68 -21.40
N THR A 164 12.10 11.63 -22.23
CA THR A 164 12.72 12.88 -21.74
C THR A 164 11.72 13.99 -21.44
N GLN A 165 10.42 13.70 -21.36
CA GLN A 165 9.34 14.65 -21.07
C GLN A 165 9.18 15.78 -22.11
N ALA A 166 9.77 15.67 -23.28
CA ALA A 166 9.67 16.65 -24.37
C ALA A 166 8.44 16.33 -25.26
N ILE A 167 7.23 16.52 -24.70
CA ILE A 167 5.96 16.09 -25.32
C ILE A 167 5.72 16.69 -26.70
N ASP A 168 6.00 18.00 -26.89
CA ASP A 168 5.82 18.68 -28.19
C ASP A 168 6.69 18.07 -29.29
N SER A 169 7.95 17.75 -28.94
CA SER A 169 8.84 17.06 -29.87
C SER A 169 8.36 15.66 -30.17
N GLY A 170 7.93 14.91 -29.13
CA GLY A 170 7.34 13.59 -29.27
C GLY A 170 6.13 13.60 -30.23
N LEU A 171 5.22 14.57 -30.05
CA LEU A 171 4.06 14.77 -30.91
C LEU A 171 4.45 14.97 -32.38
N LYS A 172 5.42 15.86 -32.67
CA LYS A 172 5.89 16.12 -34.04
C LYS A 172 6.37 14.87 -34.75
N TYR A 173 7.12 14.00 -34.04
CA TYR A 173 7.69 12.81 -34.65
C TYR A 173 6.68 11.65 -34.74
N ILE A 174 5.76 11.52 -33.75
CA ILE A 174 4.71 10.50 -33.88
C ILE A 174 3.72 10.80 -35.01
N GLN A 175 3.43 12.07 -35.29
CA GLN A 175 2.63 12.49 -36.44
C GLN A 175 3.29 12.07 -37.77
N ARG A 176 4.60 12.27 -37.87
CA ARG A 176 5.35 11.80 -39.05
C ARG A 176 5.30 10.27 -39.16
N ALA A 177 5.45 9.56 -38.05
CA ALA A 177 5.36 8.11 -38.06
C ALA A 177 3.96 7.63 -38.50
N ALA A 178 2.88 8.21 -37.94
CA ALA A 178 1.52 7.86 -38.28
C ALA A 178 1.17 8.14 -39.75
N ALA A 179 1.72 9.20 -40.33
CA ALA A 179 1.48 9.58 -41.76
C ALA A 179 2.13 8.61 -42.76
N PHE A 180 3.28 8.00 -42.39
CA PHE A 180 4.06 7.14 -43.29
C PHE A 180 3.96 5.65 -42.97
N GLU A 181 3.33 5.25 -41.85
CA GLU A 181 3.12 3.84 -41.51
C GLU A 181 2.09 3.19 -42.45
N ARG A 182 2.47 2.03 -42.97
CA ARG A 182 1.65 1.27 -43.94
C ARG A 182 0.78 0.21 -43.28
N LYS A 183 1.30 -0.39 -42.17
CA LYS A 183 0.55 -1.41 -41.42
C LYS A 183 -0.54 -0.73 -40.59
N ARG A 184 -1.80 -0.96 -40.93
CA ARG A 184 -2.93 -0.28 -40.31
C ARG A 184 -3.00 -0.39 -38.78
N ILE A 185 -2.67 -1.54 -38.22
CA ILE A 185 -2.68 -1.75 -36.77
C ILE A 185 -1.66 -0.82 -36.11
N ILE A 186 -0.44 -0.73 -36.65
CA ILE A 186 0.63 0.14 -36.12
C ILE A 186 0.27 1.61 -36.35
N GLN A 187 -0.27 1.93 -37.53
CA GLN A 187 -0.73 3.28 -37.84
C GLN A 187 -1.82 3.75 -36.86
N THR A 188 -2.78 2.86 -36.53
CA THR A 188 -3.84 3.17 -35.56
C THR A 188 -3.25 3.43 -34.17
N ARG A 189 -2.23 2.66 -33.77
CA ARG A 189 -1.48 2.90 -32.51
C ARG A 189 -0.83 4.26 -32.49
N TYR A 190 -0.09 4.62 -33.54
CA TYR A 190 0.58 5.92 -33.63
C TYR A 190 -0.42 7.08 -33.60
N ARG A 191 -1.56 6.97 -34.28
CA ARG A 191 -2.63 7.96 -34.23
C ARG A 191 -3.27 8.07 -32.86
N PHE A 192 -3.38 6.94 -32.14
CA PHE A 192 -3.89 6.95 -30.78
C PHE A 192 -2.93 7.66 -29.83
N ILE A 193 -1.64 7.39 -29.93
CA ILE A 193 -0.59 8.11 -29.18
C ILE A 193 -0.63 9.60 -29.52
N GLU A 194 -0.70 9.96 -30.81
CA GLU A 194 -0.86 11.34 -31.25
C GLU A 194 -2.04 12.04 -30.56
N ALA A 195 -3.20 11.38 -30.52
CA ALA A 195 -4.39 11.90 -29.85
C ALA A 195 -4.21 12.07 -28.34
N GLN A 196 -3.54 11.12 -27.66
CA GLN A 196 -3.21 11.22 -26.25
C GLN A 196 -2.25 12.40 -25.97
N LEU A 197 -1.26 12.63 -26.84
CA LEU A 197 -0.32 13.73 -26.66
C LEU A 197 -1.00 15.09 -26.88
N PHE A 198 -1.91 15.22 -27.86
CA PHE A 198 -2.71 16.43 -28.02
C PHE A 198 -3.54 16.71 -26.78
N ASP A 199 -4.16 15.67 -26.18
CA ASP A 199 -4.95 15.80 -24.96
C ASP A 199 -4.10 16.24 -23.77
N GLN A 200 -2.89 15.68 -23.61
CA GLN A 200 -1.92 16.09 -22.56
C GLN A 200 -1.45 17.55 -22.72
N LEU A 201 -1.26 18.01 -23.95
CA LEU A 201 -0.92 19.40 -24.26
C LEU A 201 -2.15 20.33 -24.19
N ASN A 202 -3.28 19.85 -23.70
CA ASN A 202 -4.55 20.57 -23.63
C ASN A 202 -5.06 21.11 -24.98
N GLN A 203 -4.60 20.55 -26.10
CA GLN A 203 -5.05 20.87 -27.45
C GLN A 203 -6.30 20.05 -27.79
N LYS A 204 -7.41 20.33 -27.12
CA LYS A 204 -8.64 19.49 -27.15
C LYS A 204 -9.24 19.33 -28.53
N ASP A 205 -9.17 20.36 -29.39
CA ASP A 205 -9.69 20.28 -30.77
C ASP A 205 -8.91 19.27 -31.60
N SER A 206 -7.58 19.36 -31.55
CA SER A 206 -6.68 18.44 -32.27
C SER A 206 -6.81 17.02 -31.73
N ALA A 207 -6.92 16.85 -30.40
CA ALA A 207 -7.13 15.56 -29.76
C ALA A 207 -8.45 14.93 -30.24
N GLN A 208 -9.54 15.68 -30.25
CA GLN A 208 -10.85 15.21 -30.72
C GLN A 208 -10.81 14.78 -32.19
N LEU A 209 -10.18 15.56 -33.06
CA LEU A 209 -10.00 15.22 -34.47
C LEU A 209 -9.18 13.94 -34.65
N ALA A 210 -8.07 13.80 -33.89
CA ALA A 210 -7.23 12.62 -33.95
C ALA A 210 -7.97 11.37 -33.46
N PHE A 211 -8.71 11.42 -32.33
CA PHE A 211 -9.54 10.31 -31.87
C PHE A 211 -10.66 9.98 -32.89
N ASN A 212 -11.34 10.98 -33.43
CA ASN A 212 -12.39 10.77 -34.44
C ASN A 212 -11.84 10.11 -35.70
N SER A 213 -10.60 10.42 -36.11
CA SER A 213 -9.98 9.76 -37.26
C SER A 213 -9.86 8.23 -37.08
N ILE A 214 -9.72 7.75 -35.83
CA ILE A 214 -9.71 6.32 -35.48
C ILE A 214 -11.15 5.78 -35.48
N VAL A 215 -12.10 6.54 -34.92
CA VAL A 215 -13.53 6.18 -34.88
C VAL A 215 -14.08 5.99 -36.29
N ASP A 216 -13.70 6.84 -37.23
CA ASP A 216 -14.13 6.83 -38.63
C ASP A 216 -13.62 5.61 -39.43
N LEU A 217 -12.55 4.96 -38.92
CA LEU A 217 -12.11 3.67 -39.49
C LEU A 217 -13.14 2.55 -39.27
N LYS A 218 -14.06 2.72 -38.33
CA LYS A 218 -15.11 1.74 -37.99
C LYS A 218 -14.50 0.35 -37.73
N ARG A 219 -14.95 -0.67 -38.49
CA ARG A 219 -14.45 -2.07 -38.35
C ARG A 219 -13.01 -2.28 -38.88
N LYS A 220 -12.43 -1.29 -39.53
CA LYS A 220 -11.03 -1.36 -40.02
C LYS A 220 -10.00 -1.07 -38.92
N ALA A 221 -10.39 -0.43 -37.84
CA ALA A 221 -9.55 -0.28 -36.62
C ALA A 221 -9.71 -1.50 -35.71
N PRO A 222 -8.66 -1.90 -34.96
CA PRO A 222 -8.81 -2.88 -33.88
C PRO A 222 -9.87 -2.39 -32.88
N ARG A 223 -10.79 -3.27 -32.49
CA ARG A 223 -11.99 -2.88 -31.72
C ARG A 223 -11.63 -2.16 -30.40
N LEU A 224 -10.59 -2.60 -29.72
CA LEU A 224 -10.12 -1.99 -28.46
C LEU A 224 -9.69 -0.52 -28.68
N TYR A 225 -8.90 -0.23 -29.72
CA TYR A 225 -8.51 1.14 -30.09
C TYR A 225 -9.71 2.00 -30.48
N TRP A 226 -10.64 1.43 -31.24
CA TRP A 226 -11.88 2.11 -31.62
C TRP A 226 -12.70 2.50 -30.39
N MET A 227 -12.83 1.58 -29.43
CA MET A 227 -13.61 1.83 -28.23
C MET A 227 -12.98 2.95 -27.37
N HIS A 228 -11.68 2.85 -27.07
CA HIS A 228 -10.98 3.89 -26.31
C HIS A 228 -11.00 5.25 -27.04
N ALA A 229 -10.80 5.28 -28.36
CA ALA A 229 -10.89 6.50 -29.14
C ALA A 229 -12.31 7.11 -29.07
N LYS A 230 -13.36 6.29 -29.17
CA LYS A 230 -14.75 6.76 -29.06
C LYS A 230 -15.08 7.32 -27.69
N LEU A 231 -14.61 6.66 -26.61
CA LEU A 231 -14.81 7.12 -25.24
C LEU A 231 -14.08 8.44 -24.97
N ASN A 232 -12.82 8.57 -25.41
CA ASN A 232 -12.06 9.82 -25.26
C ASN A 232 -12.67 10.96 -26.10
N ALA A 233 -13.11 10.67 -27.33
CA ALA A 233 -13.79 11.68 -28.15
C ALA A 233 -15.08 12.18 -27.48
N LEU A 234 -15.89 11.30 -26.88
CA LEU A 234 -17.08 11.68 -26.12
C LEU A 234 -16.74 12.48 -24.86
N ARG A 235 -15.68 12.09 -24.14
CA ARG A 235 -15.19 12.84 -22.97
C ARG A 235 -14.79 14.27 -23.34
N ILE A 236 -13.95 14.42 -24.37
CA ILE A 236 -13.49 15.74 -24.83
C ILE A 236 -14.67 16.58 -25.33
N GLN A 237 -15.62 15.97 -26.06
CA GLN A 237 -16.83 16.65 -26.52
C GLN A 237 -17.64 17.18 -25.32
N ALA A 238 -17.85 16.34 -24.29
CA ALA A 238 -18.59 16.74 -23.08
C ALA A 238 -17.87 17.85 -22.29
N GLU A 239 -16.54 17.81 -22.22
CA GLU A 239 -15.73 18.85 -21.59
C GLU A 239 -15.87 20.20 -22.31
N ARG A 240 -16.00 20.19 -23.65
CA ARG A 240 -16.09 21.39 -24.50
C ARG A 240 -17.50 21.95 -24.61
N SER A 241 -18.49 21.11 -24.88
CA SER A 241 -19.87 21.54 -25.09
C SER A 241 -20.65 21.69 -23.79
N GLY A 242 -20.20 21.05 -22.70
CA GLY A 242 -20.97 20.95 -21.45
C GLY A 242 -22.15 19.96 -21.54
N GLU A 243 -22.40 19.35 -22.68
CA GLU A 243 -23.47 18.38 -22.87
C GLU A 243 -23.15 17.07 -22.17
N SER A 244 -24.17 16.44 -21.58
CA SER A 244 -24.02 15.13 -20.96
C SER A 244 -23.74 14.03 -21.99
N PRO A 245 -22.66 13.25 -21.82
CA PRO A 245 -22.37 12.12 -22.69
C PRO A 245 -23.20 10.87 -22.37
N GLU A 246 -24.03 10.90 -21.31
CA GLU A 246 -24.74 9.72 -20.77
C GLU A 246 -25.54 8.96 -21.83
N LYS A 247 -26.42 9.66 -22.60
CA LYS A 247 -27.23 9.01 -23.65
C LYS A 247 -26.37 8.31 -24.70
N ALA A 248 -25.22 8.90 -25.07
CA ALA A 248 -24.29 8.29 -26.01
C ALA A 248 -23.58 7.06 -25.40
N LEU A 249 -23.18 7.14 -24.12
CA LEU A 249 -22.57 6.04 -23.40
C LEU A 249 -23.57 4.90 -23.13
N GLU A 250 -24.83 5.21 -22.79
CA GLU A 250 -25.90 4.22 -22.65
C GLU A 250 -26.17 3.48 -23.98
N LYS A 251 -26.23 4.21 -25.08
CA LYS A 251 -26.38 3.59 -26.41
C LYS A 251 -25.20 2.68 -26.76
N LEU A 252 -23.98 3.07 -26.37
CA LEU A 252 -22.81 2.23 -26.55
C LEU A 252 -22.86 0.96 -25.67
N SER A 253 -23.29 1.07 -24.41
CA SER A 253 -23.39 -0.07 -23.48
C SER A 253 -24.50 -1.05 -23.85
N ALA A 254 -25.58 -0.57 -24.50
CA ALA A 254 -26.70 -1.38 -24.96
C ALA A 254 -26.38 -2.19 -26.23
N ALA A 255 -25.33 -1.81 -26.95
CA ALA A 255 -24.97 -2.49 -28.21
C ALA A 255 -24.26 -3.82 -27.91
N PHE A 256 -24.79 -4.94 -28.35
CA PHE A 256 -24.29 -6.29 -28.14
C PHE A 256 -22.79 -6.45 -28.49
N GLU A 257 -22.37 -5.85 -29.61
CA GLU A 257 -20.96 -5.88 -30.04
C GLU A 257 -19.98 -5.21 -29.06
N ASN A 258 -20.48 -4.49 -28.05
CA ASN A 258 -19.70 -3.80 -27.02
C ASN A 258 -19.76 -4.50 -25.64
N GLU A 259 -20.38 -5.66 -25.53
CA GLU A 259 -20.56 -6.37 -24.27
C GLU A 259 -19.23 -6.57 -23.53
N ASN A 260 -18.18 -6.98 -24.22
CA ASN A 260 -16.84 -7.16 -23.66
C ASN A 260 -16.14 -5.84 -23.26
N PHE A 261 -16.69 -4.69 -23.62
CA PHE A 261 -16.13 -3.36 -23.34
C PHE A 261 -17.01 -2.54 -22.38
N THR A 262 -18.06 -3.12 -21.82
CA THR A 262 -18.97 -2.43 -20.90
C THR A 262 -18.25 -1.88 -19.67
N HIS A 263 -17.19 -2.55 -19.21
CA HIS A 263 -16.34 -2.07 -18.12
C HIS A 263 -15.72 -0.69 -18.43
N LEU A 264 -15.25 -0.44 -19.65
CA LEU A 264 -14.70 0.84 -20.07
C LEU A 264 -15.80 1.93 -20.15
N ILE A 265 -16.97 1.57 -20.65
CA ILE A 265 -18.11 2.49 -20.79
C ILE A 265 -18.58 2.92 -19.39
N TYR A 266 -18.78 1.96 -18.48
CA TYR A 266 -19.16 2.28 -17.09
C TYR A 266 -18.10 3.08 -16.35
N ARG A 267 -16.81 2.81 -16.57
CA ARG A 267 -15.75 3.66 -16.05
C ARG A 267 -15.85 5.10 -16.55
N GLN A 268 -16.13 5.30 -17.84
CA GLN A 268 -16.29 6.64 -18.40
C GLN A 268 -17.52 7.35 -17.82
N MET A 269 -18.64 6.64 -17.58
CA MET A 269 -19.79 7.19 -16.86
C MET A 269 -19.41 7.58 -15.42
N ALA A 270 -18.66 6.71 -14.72
CA ALA A 270 -18.20 6.99 -13.36
C ALA A 270 -17.35 8.26 -13.29
N GLN A 271 -16.39 8.42 -14.20
CA GLN A 271 -15.52 9.60 -14.27
C GLN A 271 -16.33 10.87 -14.59
N TYR A 272 -17.31 10.79 -15.46
CA TYR A 272 -18.20 11.92 -15.75
C TYR A 272 -18.98 12.34 -14.50
N HIS A 273 -19.60 11.41 -13.77
CA HIS A 273 -20.34 11.73 -12.55
C HIS A 273 -19.41 12.26 -11.45
N LEU A 274 -18.18 11.73 -11.35
CA LEU A 274 -17.19 12.24 -10.43
C LEU A 274 -16.82 13.70 -10.73
N SER A 275 -16.63 14.04 -12.01
CA SER A 275 -16.35 15.42 -12.44
C SER A 275 -17.51 16.40 -12.16
N LYS A 276 -18.74 15.88 -12.04
CA LYS A 276 -19.94 16.65 -11.67
C LYS A 276 -20.22 16.65 -10.17
N GLY A 277 -19.35 16.06 -9.34
CA GLY A 277 -19.52 15.95 -7.89
C GLY A 277 -20.60 14.96 -7.43
N SER A 278 -21.08 14.09 -8.32
CA SER A 278 -22.09 13.08 -8.03
C SER A 278 -21.44 11.76 -7.57
N ASP A 279 -20.81 11.76 -6.40
CA ASP A 279 -20.01 10.64 -5.90
C ASP A 279 -20.78 9.33 -5.78
N SER A 280 -22.02 9.36 -5.35
CA SER A 280 -22.87 8.15 -5.21
C SER A 280 -23.07 7.45 -6.55
N LEU A 281 -23.36 8.22 -7.61
CA LEU A 281 -23.52 7.69 -8.97
C LEU A 281 -22.17 7.23 -9.52
N ALA A 282 -21.10 8.00 -9.29
CA ALA A 282 -19.75 7.59 -9.66
C ALA A 282 -19.37 6.24 -9.05
N LYS A 283 -19.57 6.07 -7.72
CA LYS A 283 -19.34 4.79 -7.01
C LYS A 283 -20.18 3.65 -7.60
N GLN A 284 -21.44 3.88 -7.94
CA GLN A 284 -22.30 2.88 -8.58
C GLN A 284 -21.75 2.43 -9.95
N PHE A 285 -21.32 3.39 -10.79
CA PHE A 285 -20.78 3.06 -12.10
C PHE A 285 -19.40 2.42 -12.04
N TYR A 286 -18.52 2.82 -11.10
CA TYR A 286 -17.26 2.09 -10.84
C TYR A 286 -17.54 0.65 -10.43
N ASN A 287 -18.51 0.41 -9.56
CA ASN A 287 -18.90 -0.94 -9.16
C ASN A 287 -19.50 -1.75 -10.33
N LYS A 288 -20.27 -1.12 -11.21
CA LYS A 288 -20.74 -1.77 -12.47
C LYS A 288 -19.56 -2.13 -13.37
N SER A 289 -18.56 -1.23 -13.48
CA SER A 289 -17.34 -1.48 -14.25
C SER A 289 -16.54 -2.66 -13.67
N LEU A 290 -16.36 -2.70 -12.33
CA LEU A 290 -15.64 -3.77 -11.64
C LEU A 290 -16.31 -5.14 -11.76
N LYS A 291 -17.63 -5.18 -11.87
CA LYS A 291 -18.43 -6.41 -12.02
C LYS A 291 -18.64 -6.84 -13.48
N ALA A 292 -18.31 -5.99 -14.44
CA ALA A 292 -18.51 -6.30 -15.86
C ALA A 292 -17.60 -7.45 -16.31
N SER A 293 -18.13 -8.29 -17.18
CA SER A 293 -17.37 -9.36 -17.82
C SER A 293 -16.24 -8.78 -18.68
N GLY A 294 -15.08 -9.43 -18.68
CA GLY A 294 -13.96 -9.04 -19.54
C GLY A 294 -13.17 -7.82 -19.07
N ILE A 295 -13.36 -7.35 -17.84
CA ILE A 295 -12.55 -6.24 -17.31
C ILE A 295 -11.07 -6.61 -17.29
N ASP A 296 -10.25 -5.78 -17.91
CA ASP A 296 -8.80 -5.93 -17.92
C ASP A 296 -8.15 -5.49 -16.59
N ARG A 297 -6.95 -6.00 -16.31
CA ARG A 297 -6.20 -5.70 -15.08
C ARG A 297 -5.90 -4.20 -14.91
N PRO A 298 -5.40 -3.46 -15.93
CA PRO A 298 -5.18 -2.03 -15.80
C PRO A 298 -6.43 -1.24 -15.41
N THR A 299 -7.56 -1.50 -16.08
CA THR A 299 -8.84 -0.84 -15.77
C THR A 299 -9.31 -1.17 -14.34
N ARG A 300 -9.18 -2.42 -13.91
CA ARG A 300 -9.54 -2.84 -12.55
C ARG A 300 -8.69 -2.14 -11.50
N ARG A 301 -7.36 -2.12 -11.66
CA ARG A 301 -6.42 -1.40 -10.77
C ARG A 301 -6.80 0.08 -10.69
N GLN A 302 -7.01 0.71 -11.83
CA GLN A 302 -7.32 2.13 -11.85
C GLN A 302 -8.69 2.46 -11.25
N ASN A 303 -9.71 1.58 -11.42
CA ASN A 303 -11.01 1.76 -10.76
C ASN A 303 -10.89 1.73 -9.24
N TYR A 304 -10.11 0.78 -8.69
CA TYR A 304 -9.86 0.74 -7.25
C TYR A 304 -9.06 1.96 -6.79
N ARG A 305 -8.07 2.42 -7.56
CA ARG A 305 -7.30 3.61 -7.27
C ARG A 305 -8.19 4.85 -7.25
N ASP A 306 -9.00 5.07 -8.26
CA ASP A 306 -9.90 6.23 -8.35
C ASP A 306 -10.92 6.23 -7.20
N LEU A 307 -11.44 5.05 -6.82
CA LEU A 307 -12.33 4.92 -5.66
C LEU A 307 -11.62 5.22 -4.34
N ALA A 308 -10.36 4.77 -4.20
CA ALA A 308 -9.55 5.06 -3.02
C ALA A 308 -9.25 6.56 -2.92
N ASP A 309 -8.80 7.19 -4.01
CA ASP A 309 -8.46 8.62 -4.04
C ASP A 309 -9.68 9.50 -3.78
N ASN A 310 -10.84 9.15 -4.35
CA ASN A 310 -12.08 9.88 -4.09
C ASN A 310 -12.53 9.71 -2.63
N SER A 311 -12.45 8.51 -2.07
CA SER A 311 -12.80 8.27 -0.67
C SER A 311 -11.84 9.00 0.27
N PHE A 312 -10.54 9.01 -0.03
CA PHE A 312 -9.53 9.73 0.73
C PHE A 312 -9.78 11.24 0.73
N SER A 313 -10.02 11.83 -0.43
CA SER A 313 -10.29 13.27 -0.57
C SER A 313 -11.54 13.72 0.18
N ARG A 314 -12.49 12.81 0.42
CA ARG A 314 -13.73 13.03 1.19
C ARG A 314 -13.58 12.70 2.68
N GLY A 315 -12.42 12.20 3.10
CA GLY A 315 -12.20 11.79 4.48
C GLY A 315 -12.81 10.44 4.86
N HIS A 316 -13.25 9.63 3.88
CA HIS A 316 -13.76 8.27 4.11
C HIS A 316 -12.61 7.27 4.19
N TYR A 317 -11.77 7.38 5.22
CA TYR A 317 -10.51 6.64 5.32
C TYR A 317 -10.69 5.12 5.48
N VAL A 318 -11.79 4.68 6.07
CA VAL A 318 -12.13 3.24 6.17
C VAL A 318 -12.42 2.66 4.79
N ASP A 319 -13.24 3.36 3.99
CA ASP A 319 -13.51 2.96 2.59
C ASP A 319 -12.23 3.01 1.76
N THR A 320 -11.40 4.04 1.97
CA THR A 320 -10.09 4.17 1.30
C THR A 320 -9.23 2.94 1.56
N GLY A 321 -9.10 2.52 2.82
CA GLY A 321 -8.35 1.33 3.20
C GLY A 321 -8.88 0.08 2.51
N ALA A 322 -10.19 -0.13 2.47
CA ALA A 322 -10.81 -1.27 1.81
C ALA A 322 -10.55 -1.30 0.29
N TYR A 323 -10.54 -0.13 -0.37
CA TYR A 323 -10.19 -0.04 -1.79
C TYR A 323 -8.70 -0.26 -2.05
N LEU A 324 -7.82 0.23 -1.17
CA LEU A 324 -6.38 -0.05 -1.24
C LEU A 324 -6.09 -1.54 -1.02
N ASP A 325 -6.77 -2.21 -0.08
CA ASP A 325 -6.66 -3.66 0.13
C ASP A 325 -7.09 -4.43 -1.14
N SER A 326 -8.17 -3.99 -1.79
CA SER A 326 -8.63 -4.56 -3.07
C SER A 326 -7.64 -4.31 -4.20
N LEU A 327 -6.99 -3.15 -4.22
CA LEU A 327 -5.96 -2.76 -5.19
C LEU A 327 -4.68 -3.58 -4.99
N LEU A 328 -4.24 -3.79 -3.74
CA LEU A 328 -3.07 -4.60 -3.40
C LEU A 328 -3.19 -6.03 -3.94
N GLY A 329 -4.39 -6.60 -3.90
CA GLY A 329 -4.67 -7.92 -4.47
C GLY A 329 -4.53 -8.01 -6.00
N GLN A 330 -4.38 -6.88 -6.70
CA GLN A 330 -4.24 -6.84 -8.17
C GLN A 330 -2.79 -6.74 -8.64
N PHE A 331 -1.82 -6.61 -7.73
CA PHE A 331 -0.40 -6.52 -8.08
C PHE A 331 0.33 -7.85 -7.85
N PRO A 332 1.38 -8.14 -8.64
CA PRO A 332 2.32 -9.22 -8.35
C PRO A 332 3.03 -9.00 -7.01
N GLN A 333 3.55 -10.10 -6.43
CA GLN A 333 4.14 -10.08 -5.08
C GLN A 333 5.30 -9.09 -4.95
N GLU A 334 6.15 -8.97 -5.98
CA GLU A 334 7.38 -8.18 -5.97
C GLU A 334 7.28 -6.86 -6.77
N SER A 335 6.08 -6.32 -6.94
CA SER A 335 5.89 -5.08 -7.69
C SER A 335 6.21 -3.85 -6.84
N ARG A 336 7.03 -2.92 -7.38
CA ARG A 336 7.29 -1.62 -6.78
C ARG A 336 5.99 -0.84 -6.48
N GLN A 337 5.00 -0.95 -7.36
CA GLN A 337 3.71 -0.29 -7.16
C GLN A 337 2.97 -0.89 -5.97
N LYS A 338 3.06 -2.20 -5.76
CA LYS A 338 2.50 -2.86 -4.57
C LYS A 338 3.10 -2.30 -3.28
N THR A 339 4.42 -2.13 -3.24
CA THR A 339 5.11 -1.55 -2.07
C THR A 339 4.64 -0.13 -1.78
N ILE A 340 4.46 0.71 -2.81
CA ILE A 340 3.96 2.08 -2.64
C ILE A 340 2.55 2.07 -2.06
N VAL A 341 1.65 1.27 -2.63
CA VAL A 341 0.25 1.15 -2.17
C VAL A 341 0.18 0.54 -0.76
N SER A 342 1.08 -0.39 -0.42
CA SER A 342 1.18 -0.97 0.93
C SER A 342 1.53 0.10 1.97
N LEU A 343 2.52 0.95 1.68
CA LEU A 343 2.88 2.06 2.57
C LEU A 343 1.74 3.07 2.75
N GLU A 344 1.01 3.38 1.67
CA GLU A 344 -0.19 4.23 1.75
C GLU A 344 -1.25 3.59 2.65
N ARG A 345 -1.47 2.28 2.52
CA ARG A 345 -2.45 1.52 3.31
C ARG A 345 -2.05 1.42 4.79
N GLU A 346 -0.77 1.19 5.06
CA GLU A 346 -0.21 1.16 6.42
C GLU A 346 -0.38 2.53 7.10
N GLY A 347 -0.16 3.62 6.39
CA GLY A 347 -0.39 4.97 6.89
C GLY A 347 -1.83 5.27 7.34
N LEU A 348 -2.81 4.44 6.95
CA LEU A 348 -4.20 4.56 7.37
C LEU A 348 -4.58 3.59 8.50
N GLN A 349 -3.67 2.70 8.92
CA GLN A 349 -3.99 1.59 9.82
C GLN A 349 -4.56 2.06 11.16
N GLU A 350 -3.95 3.06 11.77
CA GLU A 350 -4.39 3.60 13.07
C GLU A 350 -5.79 4.22 12.98
N VAL A 351 -6.02 5.08 11.99
CA VAL A 351 -7.33 5.71 11.78
C VAL A 351 -8.40 4.67 11.56
N ILE A 352 -8.13 3.67 10.72
CA ILE A 352 -9.07 2.57 10.47
C ILE A 352 -9.33 1.77 11.74
N GLY A 353 -8.29 1.54 12.55
CA GLY A 353 -8.40 0.86 13.84
C GLY A 353 -9.33 1.62 14.80
N PHE A 354 -9.07 2.89 15.03
CA PHE A 354 -9.91 3.72 15.91
C PHE A 354 -11.34 3.90 15.39
N GLU A 355 -11.53 4.16 14.10
CA GLU A 355 -12.88 4.25 13.51
C GLU A 355 -13.65 2.92 13.60
N LYS A 356 -12.96 1.79 13.47
CA LYS A 356 -13.54 0.47 13.68
C LYS A 356 -13.95 0.29 15.15
N THR A 357 -13.05 0.60 16.08
CA THR A 357 -13.33 0.54 17.52
C THR A 357 -14.52 1.40 17.87
N ILE A 358 -14.58 2.65 17.42
CA ILE A 358 -15.72 3.56 17.64
C ILE A 358 -17.01 2.91 17.15
N ARG A 359 -17.04 2.45 15.90
CA ARG A 359 -18.24 1.87 15.31
C ARG A 359 -18.72 0.61 16.03
N GLU A 360 -17.82 -0.27 16.42
CA GLU A 360 -18.14 -1.50 17.12
C GLU A 360 -18.64 -1.21 18.54
N THR A 361 -17.94 -0.36 19.28
CA THR A 361 -18.32 0.00 20.65
C THR A 361 -19.60 0.83 20.70
N ASP A 362 -19.79 1.79 19.79
CA ASP A 362 -21.05 2.55 19.68
C ASP A 362 -22.21 1.63 19.34
N SER A 363 -22.03 0.67 18.43
CA SER A 363 -23.09 -0.30 18.11
C SER A 363 -23.48 -1.13 19.33
N ILE A 364 -22.48 -1.67 20.06
CA ILE A 364 -22.73 -2.49 21.25
C ILE A 364 -23.43 -1.66 22.34
N LEU A 365 -22.89 -0.48 22.66
CA LEU A 365 -23.44 0.39 23.71
C LEU A 365 -24.85 0.88 23.38
N THR A 366 -25.10 1.24 22.11
CA THR A 366 -26.42 1.67 21.66
C THR A 366 -27.42 0.53 21.75
N LEU A 367 -27.06 -0.67 21.28
CA LEU A 367 -27.94 -1.84 21.33
C LEU A 367 -28.20 -2.28 22.77
N SER A 368 -27.17 -2.31 23.63
CA SER A 368 -27.34 -2.69 25.07
C SER A 368 -28.21 -1.68 25.86
N ALA A 369 -28.27 -0.43 25.41
CA ALA A 369 -29.10 0.60 26.01
C ALA A 369 -30.58 0.54 25.58
N MET A 370 -30.93 -0.20 24.52
CA MET A 370 -32.30 -0.37 24.04
C MET A 370 -33.05 -1.34 24.92
N ILE A 371 -34.37 -1.20 24.97
CA ILE A 371 -35.25 -2.20 25.65
C ILE A 371 -35.24 -3.52 24.85
N PRO A 372 -35.44 -4.68 25.50
CA PRO A 372 -35.34 -5.99 24.85
C PRO A 372 -36.23 -6.15 23.60
N GLU A 373 -37.39 -5.51 23.59
CA GLU A 373 -38.32 -5.54 22.44
C GLU A 373 -37.72 -4.82 21.22
N GLU A 374 -37.07 -3.67 21.45
CA GLU A 374 -36.37 -2.91 20.37
C GLU A 374 -35.12 -3.62 19.86
N GLN A 375 -34.36 -4.26 20.76
CA GLN A 375 -33.22 -5.09 20.38
C GLN A 375 -33.66 -6.24 19.45
N LEU A 376 -34.73 -6.95 19.83
CA LEU A 376 -35.29 -8.02 19.02
C LEU A 376 -35.75 -7.51 17.64
N ALA A 377 -36.49 -6.40 17.61
CA ALA A 377 -36.96 -5.78 16.37
C ALA A 377 -35.82 -5.35 15.45
N PHE A 378 -34.74 -4.82 16.03
CA PHE A 378 -33.52 -4.43 15.27
C PHE A 378 -32.88 -5.64 14.61
N TYR A 379 -32.60 -6.71 15.35
CA TYR A 379 -31.98 -7.92 14.79
C TYR A 379 -32.90 -8.63 13.80
N GLN A 380 -34.23 -8.69 14.07
CA GLN A 380 -35.19 -9.25 13.13
C GLN A 380 -35.16 -8.49 11.78
N LYS A 381 -35.17 -7.16 11.82
CA LYS A 381 -35.06 -6.32 10.61
C LYS A 381 -33.74 -6.53 9.87
N ALA A 382 -32.63 -6.71 10.61
CA ALA A 382 -31.34 -6.99 10.03
C ALA A 382 -31.32 -8.35 9.31
N ILE A 383 -31.86 -9.38 9.93
CA ILE A 383 -32.02 -10.74 9.38
C ILE A 383 -32.92 -10.71 8.14
N ASP A 384 -34.06 -10.03 8.19
CA ASP A 384 -35.00 -9.92 7.08
C ASP A 384 -34.35 -9.15 5.89
N THR A 385 -33.60 -8.10 6.18
CA THR A 385 -32.86 -7.35 5.15
C THR A 385 -31.76 -8.20 4.51
N LYS A 386 -31.03 -9.00 5.30
CA LYS A 386 -30.01 -9.93 4.80
C LYS A 386 -30.67 -11.00 3.91
N ARG A 387 -31.75 -11.59 4.39
CA ARG A 387 -32.54 -12.60 3.67
C ARG A 387 -33.12 -12.05 2.36
N ALA A 388 -33.66 -10.83 2.38
CA ALA A 388 -34.16 -10.18 1.16
C ALA A 388 -33.05 -9.95 0.14
N LYS A 389 -31.84 -9.55 0.59
CA LYS A 389 -30.69 -9.40 -0.30
C LYS A 389 -30.21 -10.72 -0.88
N GLU A 390 -30.20 -11.79 -0.08
CA GLU A 390 -29.83 -13.13 -0.53
C GLU A 390 -30.86 -13.68 -1.53
N LEU A 391 -32.15 -13.51 -1.24
CA LEU A 391 -33.23 -13.88 -2.17
C LEU A 391 -33.14 -13.07 -3.49
N ALA A 392 -32.89 -11.76 -3.40
CA ALA A 392 -32.71 -10.94 -4.59
C ALA A 392 -31.46 -11.35 -5.41
N LYS A 393 -30.40 -11.80 -4.74
CA LYS A 393 -29.21 -12.36 -5.37
C LYS A 393 -29.53 -13.68 -6.07
N ILE A 394 -30.24 -14.58 -5.41
CA ILE A 394 -30.72 -15.85 -5.95
C ILE A 394 -31.69 -15.62 -7.13
N GLU A 395 -32.58 -14.63 -7.06
CA GLU A 395 -33.46 -14.25 -8.18
C GLU A 395 -32.71 -13.64 -9.35
N LEU A 396 -31.67 -12.85 -9.10
CA LEU A 396 -30.76 -12.32 -10.12
C LEU A 396 -29.96 -13.43 -10.80
N GLU A 397 -29.53 -14.43 -10.04
CA GLU A 397 -28.85 -15.63 -10.56
C GLU A 397 -29.85 -16.57 -11.27
N LYS A 398 -31.13 -16.59 -10.85
CA LYS A 398 -32.24 -17.34 -11.47
C LYS A 398 -32.90 -16.64 -12.66
N LYS A 399 -32.54 -15.39 -13.02
CA LYS A 399 -32.98 -14.79 -14.27
C LYS A 399 -32.49 -15.69 -15.41
N PRO A 400 -33.40 -16.35 -16.15
CA PRO A 400 -33.03 -17.49 -16.97
C PRO A 400 -32.01 -17.06 -18.01
N LEU A 401 -30.92 -17.81 -18.08
CA LEU A 401 -29.91 -17.82 -19.16
C LEU A 401 -30.61 -17.93 -20.55
N PHE A 402 -31.90 -18.23 -20.59
CA PHE A 402 -32.75 -18.35 -21.76
C PHE A 402 -32.74 -17.10 -22.65
N ASN A 403 -32.59 -15.90 -22.06
CA ASN A 403 -32.48 -14.66 -22.87
C ASN A 403 -31.06 -14.43 -23.44
N VAL A 404 -30.05 -15.05 -22.87
CA VAL A 404 -28.69 -15.03 -23.41
C VAL A 404 -28.51 -16.07 -24.50
N LEU A 405 -29.23 -17.21 -24.38
CA LEU A 405 -29.15 -18.32 -25.32
C LEU A 405 -29.85 -18.03 -26.64
N ASN A 406 -30.91 -17.21 -26.65
CA ASN A 406 -31.56 -16.77 -27.87
C ASN A 406 -30.80 -15.70 -28.66
N ARG A 407 -29.69 -15.15 -28.11
CA ARG A 407 -28.85 -14.15 -28.76
C ARG A 407 -27.57 -14.70 -29.41
N SER A 408 -27.23 -15.97 -29.17
CA SER A 408 -26.08 -16.60 -29.84
C SER A 408 -26.50 -17.11 -31.20
N ASN A 409 -26.04 -16.44 -32.20
CA ASN A 409 -26.23 -16.65 -33.59
C ASN A 409 -26.19 -18.11 -34.05
N GLY A 410 -27.34 -18.60 -34.57
CA GLY A 410 -27.37 -19.40 -35.77
C GLY A 410 -26.88 -20.82 -35.75
N LYS A 411 -27.85 -21.75 -35.78
CA LYS A 411 -27.77 -23.00 -36.56
C LYS A 411 -26.87 -24.15 -36.06
N ARG A 412 -26.56 -24.19 -34.74
CA ARG A 412 -26.12 -25.48 -34.18
C ARG A 412 -27.10 -25.92 -33.09
N PHE A 413 -27.61 -27.15 -33.25
CA PHE A 413 -28.46 -27.80 -32.27
C PHE A 413 -27.74 -27.86 -30.92
N TYR A 414 -28.43 -27.52 -29.81
CA TYR A 414 -27.81 -27.30 -28.48
C TYR A 414 -26.96 -28.49 -27.99
N PHE A 415 -27.23 -29.73 -28.40
CA PHE A 415 -26.42 -30.90 -28.06
C PHE A 415 -24.97 -30.86 -28.55
N TYR A 416 -24.64 -30.00 -29.50
CA TYR A 416 -23.26 -29.82 -29.96
C TYR A 416 -22.49 -28.75 -29.19
N ASN A 417 -23.10 -28.20 -28.12
CA ASN A 417 -22.45 -27.26 -27.21
C ASN A 417 -22.38 -27.90 -25.82
N GLU A 418 -21.21 -28.45 -25.48
CA GLU A 418 -20.97 -29.16 -24.22
C GLU A 418 -21.34 -28.34 -22.99
N ASN A 419 -21.09 -27.01 -23.00
CA ASN A 419 -21.41 -26.13 -21.90
C ASN A 419 -22.94 -25.99 -21.70
N LEU A 420 -23.71 -25.99 -22.78
CA LEU A 420 -25.20 -25.96 -22.71
C LEU A 420 -25.79 -27.27 -22.23
N VAL A 421 -25.17 -28.39 -22.58
CA VAL A 421 -25.56 -29.71 -22.10
C VAL A 421 -25.29 -29.86 -20.62
N VAL A 422 -24.14 -29.36 -20.13
CA VAL A 422 -23.78 -29.40 -18.69
C VAL A 422 -24.76 -28.52 -17.89
N LEU A 423 -25.02 -27.30 -18.36
CA LEU A 423 -25.97 -26.37 -17.74
C LEU A 423 -27.39 -26.94 -17.72
N GLY A 424 -27.87 -27.49 -18.83
CA GLY A 424 -29.18 -28.11 -18.88
C GLY A 424 -29.32 -29.33 -17.97
N LYS A 425 -28.23 -30.09 -17.73
CA LYS A 425 -28.22 -31.17 -16.74
C LYS A 425 -28.27 -30.64 -15.31
N GLN A 426 -27.59 -29.53 -15.02
CA GLN A 426 -27.63 -28.90 -13.69
C GLN A 426 -29.00 -28.28 -13.40
N GLU A 427 -29.62 -27.60 -14.37
CA GLU A 427 -30.96 -27.06 -14.26
C GLU A 427 -32.01 -28.18 -14.06
N PHE A 428 -31.89 -29.27 -14.84
CA PHE A 428 -32.74 -30.42 -14.70
C PHE A 428 -32.60 -31.07 -13.29
N ALA A 429 -31.39 -31.21 -12.81
CA ALA A 429 -31.13 -31.74 -11.47
C ALA A 429 -31.64 -30.81 -10.34
N SER A 430 -31.62 -29.50 -10.56
CA SER A 430 -32.15 -28.49 -9.64
C SER A 430 -33.67 -28.52 -9.56
N ASP A 431 -34.37 -28.64 -10.71
CA ASP A 431 -35.82 -28.55 -10.79
C ASP A 431 -36.52 -29.88 -10.54
N PHE A 432 -35.90 -30.98 -10.97
CA PHE A 432 -36.51 -32.31 -10.97
C PHE A 432 -35.73 -33.33 -10.10
N GLY A 433 -34.62 -32.92 -9.49
CA GLY A 433 -33.77 -33.84 -8.68
C GLY A 433 -33.00 -34.83 -9.55
N ASN A 434 -32.33 -35.78 -8.85
CA ASN A 434 -31.50 -36.80 -9.50
C ASN A 434 -32.37 -37.94 -10.05
N ARG A 435 -33.08 -37.72 -11.16
CA ARG A 435 -33.96 -38.69 -11.77
C ARG A 435 -33.25 -39.59 -12.78
N PRO A 436 -33.45 -40.90 -12.77
CA PRO A 436 -32.88 -41.80 -13.75
C PRO A 436 -33.43 -41.54 -15.15
N ASN A 437 -32.58 -41.68 -16.17
CA ASN A 437 -33.01 -41.60 -17.58
C ASN A 437 -33.81 -42.84 -17.96
N ALA A 438 -35.10 -42.86 -17.61
CA ALA A 438 -36.05 -43.96 -17.84
C ALA A 438 -37.36 -43.41 -18.41
N ASP A 439 -38.09 -44.23 -19.12
CA ASP A 439 -39.42 -43.87 -19.64
C ASP A 439 -40.38 -43.50 -18.48
N ASN A 440 -41.17 -42.44 -18.70
CA ASN A 440 -42.10 -41.85 -17.72
C ASN A 440 -41.44 -41.20 -16.47
N TRP A 441 -40.21 -40.71 -16.60
CA TRP A 441 -39.45 -40.04 -15.53
C TRP A 441 -40.22 -38.84 -14.88
N ASN A 442 -41.19 -38.28 -15.56
CA ASN A 442 -42.05 -37.17 -15.12
C ASN A 442 -43.24 -37.57 -14.26
N ARG A 443 -43.48 -38.87 -14.05
CA ARG A 443 -44.62 -39.35 -13.23
C ARG A 443 -44.19 -39.70 -11.84
N LEU A 444 -45.00 -39.30 -10.81
CA LEU A 444 -44.71 -39.51 -9.40
C LEU A 444 -44.60 -41.00 -9.04
N GLU A 445 -45.36 -41.86 -9.73
CA GLU A 445 -45.43 -43.31 -9.48
C GLU A 445 -44.09 -44.03 -9.80
N SER A 446 -43.30 -43.50 -10.73
CA SER A 446 -41.99 -44.10 -11.05
C SER A 446 -40.86 -43.76 -10.03
N LEU A 447 -41.10 -42.81 -9.12
CA LEU A 447 -40.20 -42.44 -8.05
C LEU A 447 -40.25 -43.44 -6.86
N ASN A 448 -41.41 -44.02 -6.58
CA ASN A 448 -41.58 -44.94 -5.45
C ASN A 448 -40.95 -46.33 -5.70
N GLY A 449 -40.69 -46.70 -6.95
CA GLY A 449 -39.99 -47.97 -7.33
C GLY A 449 -38.49 -47.91 -7.35
N ALA A 450 -37.90 -46.69 -7.46
CA ALA A 450 -36.45 -46.51 -7.58
C ALA A 450 -35.74 -46.36 -6.22
N PHE A 451 -36.49 -46.10 -5.14
CA PHE A 451 -35.94 -45.96 -3.80
C PHE A 451 -35.90 -47.27 -2.98
N ALA A 452 -36.45 -48.35 -3.54
CA ALA A 452 -36.49 -49.66 -2.85
C ALA A 452 -35.31 -50.58 -3.13
N SER A 453 -34.31 -50.21 -3.86
CA SER A 453 -33.19 -51.10 -4.20
C SER A 453 -31.78 -50.49 -4.14
N ASN A 454 -31.50 -49.60 -3.21
CA ASN A 454 -30.11 -49.27 -2.88
C ASN A 454 -29.97 -48.87 -1.39
N GLU A 455 -30.03 -49.89 -0.51
CA GLU A 455 -29.29 -49.83 0.74
C GLU A 455 -27.88 -50.34 0.47
N GLY A 456 -26.92 -49.39 0.40
CA GLY A 456 -25.53 -49.74 0.25
C GLY A 456 -24.68 -48.50 -0.02
N GLU A 457 -23.98 -48.06 1.04
CA GLU A 457 -22.92 -47.06 1.07
C GLU A 457 -23.28 -45.59 0.96
N ALA A 458 -23.59 -45.04 2.15
CA ALA A 458 -23.59 -43.62 2.42
C ALA A 458 -22.13 -43.10 2.41
N SER A 459 -21.74 -42.39 1.36
CA SER A 459 -20.65 -41.41 1.47
C SER A 459 -21.24 -40.07 1.83
N ASN A 460 -21.01 -39.65 3.07
CA ASN A 460 -21.32 -38.33 3.60
C ASN A 460 -20.64 -37.25 2.77
N THR A 461 -21.39 -36.60 1.91
CA THR A 461 -21.16 -35.21 1.55
C THR A 461 -22.37 -34.43 2.00
N ASN A 462 -22.29 -33.93 3.24
CA ASN A 462 -23.21 -32.94 3.78
C ASN A 462 -23.05 -31.64 3.00
N ASP A 463 -23.82 -31.48 1.95
CA ASP A 463 -24.17 -30.16 1.41
C ASP A 463 -25.65 -29.91 1.71
N ASN A 464 -25.96 -29.96 3.01
CA ASN A 464 -27.17 -29.36 3.55
C ASN A 464 -26.89 -27.85 3.75
N SER A 465 -27.14 -27.04 2.76
CA SER A 465 -27.52 -25.66 2.99
C SER A 465 -28.89 -25.64 3.66
N THR A 466 -28.99 -26.20 4.88
CA THR A 466 -29.98 -25.82 5.84
C THR A 466 -29.78 -24.32 6.03
N ILE A 467 -30.71 -23.54 5.50
CA ILE A 467 -30.93 -22.17 5.94
C ILE A 467 -31.19 -22.30 7.44
N VAL A 468 -30.12 -22.19 8.22
CA VAL A 468 -30.20 -22.03 9.67
C VAL A 468 -31.10 -20.82 9.84
N LYS A 469 -32.29 -21.02 10.43
CA LYS A 469 -33.14 -19.90 10.80
C LYS A 469 -32.33 -19.08 11.81
N GLU A 470 -31.62 -18.07 11.33
CA GLU A 470 -31.00 -17.09 12.20
C GLU A 470 -32.07 -16.59 13.13
N ASN A 471 -31.89 -16.80 14.43
CA ASN A 471 -32.85 -16.42 15.46
C ASN A 471 -32.39 -15.07 16.03
N ALA A 472 -33.23 -14.04 15.90
CA ALA A 472 -32.96 -12.72 16.45
C ALA A 472 -32.69 -12.76 17.96
N GLN A 473 -33.38 -13.67 18.70
CA GLN A 473 -33.17 -13.84 20.14
C GLN A 473 -31.72 -14.26 20.47
N ALA A 474 -31.12 -15.14 19.67
CA ALA A 474 -29.76 -15.58 19.91
C ALA A 474 -28.73 -14.42 19.80
N TYR A 475 -29.00 -13.42 18.97
CA TYR A 475 -28.17 -12.23 18.89
C TYR A 475 -28.40 -11.28 20.07
N VAL A 476 -29.61 -11.18 20.59
CA VAL A 476 -29.93 -10.41 21.81
C VAL A 476 -29.24 -11.02 23.02
N ASP A 477 -29.26 -12.35 23.15
CA ASP A 477 -28.64 -13.08 24.26
C ASP A 477 -27.09 -12.95 24.29
N LEU A 478 -26.48 -12.60 23.16
CA LEU A 478 -25.02 -12.32 23.04
C LEU A 478 -24.65 -10.90 23.45
N LEU A 479 -25.60 -9.98 23.63
CA LEU A 479 -25.30 -8.63 24.08
C LEU A 479 -24.80 -8.65 25.52
N PRO A 480 -23.73 -7.88 25.83
CA PRO A 480 -23.22 -7.79 27.19
C PRO A 480 -24.25 -7.09 28.11
N THR A 481 -24.52 -7.72 29.24
CA THR A 481 -25.41 -7.19 30.30
C THR A 481 -24.63 -6.71 31.52
N ASP A 482 -23.34 -7.04 31.60
CA ASP A 482 -22.48 -6.61 32.71
C ASP A 482 -22.14 -5.14 32.60
N GLN A 483 -22.55 -4.36 33.61
CA GLN A 483 -22.31 -2.90 33.63
C GLN A 483 -20.84 -2.55 33.66
N ALA A 484 -20.00 -3.29 34.37
CA ALA A 484 -18.56 -3.01 34.43
C ALA A 484 -17.92 -3.17 33.05
N PHE A 485 -18.36 -4.16 32.27
CA PHE A 485 -17.92 -4.36 30.91
C PHE A 485 -18.39 -3.23 29.97
N LEU A 486 -19.65 -2.80 30.08
CA LEU A 486 -20.20 -1.67 29.30
C LEU A 486 -19.46 -0.36 29.63
N ASP A 487 -19.15 -0.12 30.90
CA ASP A 487 -18.36 1.03 31.32
C ASP A 487 -16.95 0.99 30.72
N SER A 488 -16.32 -0.17 30.67
CA SER A 488 -15.00 -0.34 30.03
C SER A 488 -15.05 -0.05 28.52
N LEU A 489 -16.10 -0.51 27.84
CA LEU A 489 -16.33 -0.20 26.41
C LEU A 489 -16.54 1.29 26.18
N SER A 490 -17.25 1.97 27.10
CA SER A 490 -17.47 3.42 26.99
C SER A 490 -16.15 4.20 27.11
N VAL A 491 -15.26 3.78 28.02
CA VAL A 491 -13.92 4.35 28.18
C VAL A 491 -13.08 4.12 26.92
N LEU A 492 -13.11 2.89 26.39
CA LEU A 492 -12.37 2.54 25.16
C LEU A 492 -12.88 3.36 23.96
N ARG A 493 -14.20 3.49 23.81
CA ARG A 493 -14.82 4.33 22.78
C ARG A 493 -14.35 5.79 22.88
N ASN A 494 -14.43 6.35 24.08
CA ASN A 494 -14.06 7.73 24.32
C ASN A 494 -12.58 7.98 24.05
N GLN A 495 -11.71 7.04 24.40
CA GLN A 495 -10.29 7.11 24.02
C GLN A 495 -10.12 7.07 22.50
N ALA A 496 -10.81 6.18 21.80
CA ALA A 496 -10.74 6.10 20.34
C ALA A 496 -11.24 7.38 19.65
N TYR A 497 -12.30 8.03 20.18
CA TYR A 497 -12.75 9.33 19.68
C TYR A 497 -11.70 10.43 19.85
N LEU A 498 -11.00 10.45 21.01
CA LEU A 498 -9.94 11.43 21.25
C LEU A 498 -8.78 11.22 20.29
N GLU A 499 -8.26 10.00 20.21
CA GLU A 499 -7.10 9.66 19.38
C GLU A 499 -7.37 9.92 17.89
N VAL A 500 -8.51 9.45 17.37
CA VAL A 500 -8.84 9.70 15.96
C VAL A 500 -9.08 11.20 15.69
N GLY A 501 -9.64 11.93 16.63
CA GLY A 501 -9.81 13.39 16.53
C GLY A 501 -8.45 14.12 16.44
N VAL A 502 -7.48 13.69 17.24
CA VAL A 502 -6.10 14.20 17.19
C VAL A 502 -5.42 13.82 15.87
N LEU A 503 -5.53 12.55 15.43
CA LEU A 503 -4.97 12.10 14.15
C LEU A 503 -5.53 12.89 12.96
N TYR A 504 -6.83 13.14 12.91
CA TYR A 504 -7.43 13.96 11.86
C TYR A 504 -6.90 15.39 11.85
N LYS A 505 -6.67 15.97 13.03
CA LYS A 505 -6.08 17.31 13.17
C LYS A 505 -4.60 17.34 12.75
N GLU A 506 -3.78 16.43 13.28
CA GLU A 506 -2.32 16.53 13.16
C GLU A 506 -1.78 15.89 11.88
N LYS A 507 -2.24 14.68 11.55
CA LYS A 507 -1.74 13.88 10.41
C LYS A 507 -2.45 14.24 9.10
N PHE A 508 -3.78 14.28 9.13
CA PHE A 508 -4.58 14.47 7.92
C PHE A 508 -4.96 15.93 7.65
N LYS A 509 -4.76 16.84 8.63
CA LYS A 509 -5.19 18.23 8.58
C LYS A 509 -6.67 18.41 8.21
N ASN A 510 -7.48 17.39 8.50
CA ASN A 510 -8.92 17.39 8.27
C ASN A 510 -9.65 17.88 9.51
N TYR A 511 -9.69 19.21 9.68
CA TYR A 511 -10.22 19.85 10.88
C TYR A 511 -11.72 19.66 11.06
N ASP A 512 -12.46 19.39 10.00
CA ASP A 512 -13.91 19.19 10.08
C ASP A 512 -14.23 17.82 10.68
N LEU A 513 -13.58 16.76 10.21
CA LEU A 513 -13.69 15.44 10.83
C LEU A 513 -13.11 15.43 12.26
N ALA A 514 -11.97 16.08 12.49
CA ALA A 514 -11.41 16.22 13.83
C ALA A 514 -12.40 16.86 14.79
N SER A 515 -13.03 17.97 14.37
CA SER A 515 -14.06 18.66 15.17
C SER A 515 -15.27 17.78 15.44
N ASP A 516 -15.74 17.02 14.45
CA ASP A 516 -16.86 16.10 14.57
C ASP A 516 -16.57 14.99 15.60
N ARG A 517 -15.42 14.31 15.49
CA ARG A 517 -15.05 13.26 16.43
C ARG A 517 -14.85 13.74 17.86
N LEU A 518 -14.20 14.91 18.05
CA LEU A 518 -14.03 15.49 19.38
C LEU A 518 -15.36 15.99 19.99
N LYS A 519 -16.31 16.48 19.19
CA LYS A 519 -17.65 16.80 19.67
C LYS A 519 -18.45 15.55 20.07
N ASN A 520 -18.33 14.48 19.29
CA ASN A 520 -18.97 13.20 19.62
C ASN A 520 -18.38 12.63 20.91
N LEU A 521 -17.07 12.75 21.14
CA LEU A 521 -16.48 12.44 22.43
C LEU A 521 -17.18 13.19 23.58
N LEU A 522 -17.35 14.50 23.45
CA LEU A 522 -17.94 15.36 24.49
C LEU A 522 -19.41 15.01 24.79
N ILE A 523 -20.16 14.52 23.81
CA ILE A 523 -21.55 14.05 23.99
C ILE A 523 -21.59 12.74 24.80
N ASN A 524 -20.56 11.94 24.74
CA ASN A 524 -20.49 10.59 25.31
C ASN A 524 -19.96 10.54 26.75
N SER A 525 -20.10 11.63 27.53
CA SER A 525 -19.67 11.70 28.93
C SER A 525 -18.24 11.20 29.17
N PRO A 526 -17.22 11.88 28.61
CA PRO A 526 -15.82 11.46 28.75
C PRO A 526 -15.30 11.67 30.18
N LYS A 527 -14.17 11.07 30.51
CA LYS A 527 -13.43 11.40 31.72
C LYS A 527 -12.94 12.85 31.66
N GLU A 528 -12.74 13.50 32.83
CA GLU A 528 -12.23 14.89 32.90
C GLU A 528 -11.01 15.17 32.04
N SER A 529 -10.04 14.27 32.07
CA SER A 529 -8.80 14.42 31.27
C SER A 529 -9.07 14.38 29.76
N GLN A 530 -10.01 13.55 29.32
CA GLN A 530 -10.39 13.46 27.90
C GLN A 530 -11.21 14.66 27.46
N GLU A 531 -12.11 15.14 28.31
CA GLU A 531 -12.93 16.31 28.08
C GLU A 531 -12.06 17.57 27.92
N LEU A 532 -11.14 17.76 28.85
CA LEU A 532 -10.21 18.88 28.83
C LEU A 532 -9.31 18.88 27.58
N ASN A 533 -8.76 17.73 27.19
CA ASN A 533 -7.99 17.58 25.97
C ASN A 533 -8.82 17.90 24.72
N ALA A 534 -10.05 17.38 24.65
CA ALA A 534 -10.95 17.65 23.53
C ALA A 534 -11.27 19.13 23.38
N TRP A 535 -11.58 19.82 24.47
CA TRP A 535 -11.83 21.28 24.45
C TRP A 535 -10.60 22.06 24.01
N TYR A 536 -9.42 21.68 24.48
CA TYR A 536 -8.19 22.35 24.06
C TYR A 536 -7.89 22.15 22.57
N HIS A 537 -8.06 20.93 22.06
CA HIS A 537 -7.88 20.68 20.61
C HIS A 537 -8.94 21.46 19.78
N LEU A 538 -10.20 21.48 20.22
CA LEU A 538 -11.26 22.26 19.58
C LEU A 538 -10.97 23.78 19.66
N TYR A 539 -10.47 24.30 20.78
CA TYR A 539 -10.02 25.68 20.92
C TYR A 539 -8.93 25.97 19.88
N LYS A 540 -7.85 25.21 19.86
CA LYS A 540 -6.72 25.42 18.96
C LYS A 540 -7.13 25.40 17.47
N MET A 541 -8.01 24.49 17.05
CA MET A 541 -8.49 24.44 15.67
C MET A 541 -9.33 25.67 15.29
N ASN A 542 -10.04 26.25 16.25
CA ASN A 542 -10.99 27.34 16.00
C ASN A 542 -10.40 28.73 16.17
N VAL A 543 -9.24 28.90 16.82
CA VAL A 543 -8.61 30.23 17.03
C VAL A 543 -8.54 31.07 15.75
N LEU A 544 -8.12 30.47 14.64
CA LEU A 544 -8.00 31.15 13.34
C LEU A 544 -9.24 30.97 12.44
N ARG A 545 -9.96 29.81 12.56
CA ARG A 545 -11.08 29.45 11.68
C ARG A 545 -12.41 30.04 12.14
N ASN A 546 -12.69 30.01 13.44
CA ASN A 546 -13.92 30.49 14.04
C ASN A 546 -13.65 31.07 15.45
N PRO A 547 -13.16 32.32 15.58
CA PRO A 547 -12.78 32.90 16.85
C PRO A 547 -13.91 32.91 17.88
N LYS A 548 -15.17 33.09 17.46
CA LYS A 548 -16.33 33.06 18.37
C LYS A 548 -16.48 31.69 19.04
N LEU A 549 -16.28 30.60 18.30
CA LEU A 549 -16.37 29.26 18.85
C LEU A 549 -15.15 28.94 19.70
N ALA A 550 -13.98 29.46 19.35
CA ALA A 550 -12.78 29.32 20.17
C ALA A 550 -12.98 29.91 21.58
N LEU A 551 -13.57 31.11 21.69
CA LEU A 551 -13.90 31.76 22.97
C LEU A 551 -14.83 30.90 23.84
N VAL A 552 -15.75 30.16 23.23
CA VAL A 552 -16.64 29.24 24.00
C VAL A 552 -15.83 28.11 24.67
N TYR A 553 -14.88 27.54 23.95
CA TYR A 553 -14.03 26.47 24.51
C TYR A 553 -13.04 27.03 25.51
N GLU A 554 -12.46 28.18 25.26
CA GLU A 554 -11.61 28.91 26.17
C GLU A 554 -12.31 29.18 27.53
N ASP A 555 -13.53 29.74 27.49
CA ASP A 555 -14.34 30.01 28.69
C ASP A 555 -14.64 28.74 29.48
N LYS A 556 -14.95 27.64 28.79
CA LYS A 556 -15.16 26.33 29.44
C LYS A 556 -13.90 25.82 30.15
N ILE A 557 -12.74 25.88 29.49
CA ILE A 557 -11.47 25.42 30.08
C ILE A 557 -11.12 26.28 31.31
N ILE A 558 -11.22 27.60 31.19
CA ILE A 558 -10.85 28.51 32.26
C ILE A 558 -11.78 28.40 33.48
N LYS A 559 -13.10 28.20 33.27
CA LYS A 559 -14.09 28.10 34.35
C LYS A 559 -14.10 26.75 35.04
N GLN A 560 -14.02 25.66 34.28
CA GLN A 560 -14.16 24.33 34.83
C GLN A 560 -12.84 23.74 35.33
N TYR A 561 -11.71 24.10 34.65
CA TYR A 561 -10.39 23.60 34.96
C TYR A 561 -9.35 24.72 35.12
N PRO A 562 -9.56 25.66 36.08
CA PRO A 562 -8.72 26.86 36.22
C PRO A 562 -7.26 26.58 36.52
N GLU A 563 -6.96 25.49 37.21
CA GLU A 563 -5.60 25.04 37.59
C GLU A 563 -4.95 24.16 36.54
N SER A 564 -5.68 23.80 35.50
CA SER A 564 -5.12 22.97 34.45
C SER A 564 -4.02 23.66 33.68
N ARG A 565 -3.09 22.88 33.15
CA ARG A 565 -2.01 23.39 32.27
C ARG A 565 -2.56 24.15 31.08
N PHE A 566 -3.67 23.71 30.50
CA PHE A 566 -4.31 24.35 29.35
C PHE A 566 -4.92 25.71 29.71
N ALA A 567 -5.53 25.83 30.88
CA ALA A 567 -6.03 27.13 31.38
C ALA A 567 -4.89 28.12 31.60
N ARG A 568 -3.76 27.67 32.12
CA ARG A 568 -2.54 28.49 32.28
C ARG A 568 -2.00 28.99 30.94
N ILE A 569 -1.89 28.08 29.96
CA ILE A 569 -1.44 28.39 28.58
C ILE A 569 -2.38 29.39 27.90
N ILE A 570 -3.69 29.30 28.13
CA ILE A 570 -4.70 30.20 27.54
C ILE A 570 -4.68 31.54 28.24
N LYS A 571 -4.58 31.59 29.57
CA LYS A 571 -4.61 32.84 30.35
C LYS A 571 -3.35 33.68 30.15
N ASP A 572 -2.22 33.04 30.01
CA ASP A 572 -0.94 33.70 29.89
C ASP A 572 -0.12 33.12 28.72
N PRO A 573 -0.59 33.38 27.49
CA PRO A 573 0.10 32.86 26.30
C PRO A 573 1.49 33.47 26.12
N GLU A 574 1.82 34.59 26.77
CA GLU A 574 3.12 35.25 26.68
C GLU A 574 4.18 34.54 27.50
N ASN A 575 3.85 33.99 28.70
CA ASN A 575 4.75 33.18 29.51
C ASN A 575 4.95 31.77 28.91
N PHE A 576 4.03 31.29 28.08
CA PHE A 576 4.15 30.06 27.30
C PHE A 576 4.52 30.33 25.83
N LYS A 577 4.50 31.55 25.35
CA LYS A 577 5.31 31.97 24.20
C LYS A 577 6.77 32.02 24.68
N LEU A 578 7.65 31.41 23.90
CA LEU A 578 9.08 31.53 24.10
C LEU A 578 9.44 32.99 24.38
N LEU A 579 10.09 33.22 25.51
CA LEU A 579 10.68 34.54 25.78
C LEU A 579 11.61 34.91 24.61
N PRO A 580 11.83 36.16 24.29
CA PRO A 580 12.66 36.58 23.17
C PRO A 580 14.06 35.96 23.15
N ASN A 581 14.54 35.48 24.30
CA ASN A 581 15.82 34.77 24.47
C ASN A 581 15.67 33.24 24.57
N GLU A 582 14.46 32.66 24.58
CA GLU A 582 14.20 31.22 24.61
C GLU A 582 13.70 30.75 23.25
N THR A 583 14.62 30.28 22.42
CA THR A 583 14.25 29.59 21.18
C THR A 583 13.67 28.20 21.49
N PRO A 584 12.83 27.61 20.61
CA PRO A 584 12.39 26.22 20.74
C PRO A 584 13.53 25.25 20.97
N SER A 585 14.70 25.53 20.39
CA SER A 585 15.93 24.76 20.57
C SER A 585 16.44 24.79 22.01
N ILE A 586 16.42 25.94 22.67
CA ILE A 586 16.90 26.06 24.06
C ILE A 586 16.00 25.27 25.03
N ARG A 587 14.70 25.31 24.85
CA ARG A 587 13.79 24.49 25.66
C ARG A 587 13.94 23.00 25.39
N TYR A 588 14.18 22.61 24.15
CA TYR A 588 14.50 21.24 23.83
C TYR A 588 15.84 20.80 24.43
N GLU A 589 16.87 21.66 24.42
CA GLU A 589 18.16 21.39 25.06
C GLU A 589 18.03 21.22 26.58
N ALA A 590 17.18 22.03 27.22
CA ALA A 590 16.88 21.87 28.64
C ALA A 590 16.20 20.50 28.91
N LEU A 591 15.20 20.12 28.11
CA LEU A 591 14.57 18.82 28.20
C LEU A 591 15.57 17.67 27.96
N TYR A 592 16.47 17.83 26.99
CA TYR A 592 17.51 16.87 26.68
C TYR A 592 18.54 16.75 27.83
N THR A 593 18.82 17.85 28.55
CA THR A 593 19.69 17.81 29.74
C THR A 593 19.06 16.95 30.83
N LEU A 594 17.77 17.09 31.11
CA LEU A 594 17.04 16.22 32.05
C LEU A 594 17.13 14.74 31.65
N PHE A 595 17.06 14.46 30.34
CA PHE A 595 17.24 13.10 29.83
C PHE A 595 18.65 12.56 30.11
N LEU A 596 19.67 13.38 29.91
CA LEU A 596 21.07 12.98 30.25
C LEU A 596 21.28 12.77 31.73
N GLU A 597 20.60 13.54 32.57
CA GLU A 597 20.61 13.42 34.04
C GLU A 597 19.73 12.27 34.53
N GLN A 598 19.11 11.50 33.61
CA GLN A 598 18.22 10.38 33.92
C GLN A 598 16.95 10.76 34.70
N GLN A 599 16.53 12.03 34.65
CA GLN A 599 15.30 12.53 35.26
C GLN A 599 14.09 12.24 34.34
N TYR A 600 13.88 10.96 34.05
CA TYR A 600 12.98 10.51 33.00
C TYR A 600 11.51 10.91 33.23
N GLU A 601 11.03 10.90 34.47
CA GLU A 601 9.67 11.31 34.79
C GLU A 601 9.44 12.80 34.53
N GLU A 602 10.45 13.62 34.86
CA GLU A 602 10.41 15.06 34.57
C GLU A 602 10.46 15.34 33.07
N VAL A 603 11.24 14.52 32.32
CA VAL A 603 11.25 14.61 30.84
C VAL A 603 9.87 14.31 30.26
N LEU A 604 9.16 13.29 30.77
CA LEU A 604 7.80 12.98 30.30
C LEU A 604 6.82 14.08 30.66
N LEU A 605 6.90 14.59 31.90
CA LEU A 605 6.01 15.67 32.35
C LEU A 605 6.19 16.97 31.56
N GLN A 606 7.44 17.45 31.43
CA GLN A 606 7.76 18.65 30.66
C GLN A 606 7.64 18.42 29.15
N GLY A 607 7.93 17.22 28.67
CA GLY A 607 7.77 16.81 27.29
C GLY A 607 6.33 16.89 26.82
N ASP A 608 5.38 16.46 27.64
CA ASP A 608 3.94 16.60 27.37
C ASP A 608 3.52 18.07 27.18
N ASP A 609 4.06 18.98 28.01
CA ASP A 609 3.80 20.40 27.85
C ASP A 609 4.41 20.96 26.56
N LEU A 610 5.63 20.53 26.24
CA LEU A 610 6.31 20.95 25.01
C LEU A 610 5.67 20.41 23.74
N LEU A 611 5.09 19.19 23.75
CA LEU A 611 4.31 18.67 22.62
C LEU A 611 3.15 19.59 22.28
N VAL A 612 2.52 20.15 23.29
CA VAL A 612 1.40 21.10 23.13
C VAL A 612 1.91 22.45 22.62
N ILE A 613 2.97 23.00 23.24
CA ILE A 613 3.55 24.31 22.89
C ILE A 613 4.10 24.29 21.45
N PHE A 614 4.78 23.21 21.07
CA PHE A 614 5.39 23.06 19.75
C PHE A 614 4.44 22.49 18.68
N SER A 615 3.16 22.26 19.01
CA SER A 615 2.17 21.74 18.06
C SER A 615 2.17 22.57 16.77
N GLY A 616 2.33 21.89 15.62
CA GLY A 616 2.43 22.53 14.31
C GLY A 616 3.83 23.05 13.93
N THR A 617 4.84 22.90 14.80
CA THR A 617 6.24 23.23 14.49
C THR A 617 7.06 21.97 14.23
N PRO A 618 8.22 22.04 13.52
CA PRO A 618 9.11 20.89 13.32
C PRO A 618 9.70 20.33 14.64
N MET A 619 9.69 21.11 15.73
CA MET A 619 10.24 20.69 17.01
C MET A 619 9.38 19.67 17.75
N VAL A 620 8.08 19.61 17.44
CA VAL A 620 7.16 18.65 18.09
C VAL A 620 7.61 17.19 17.90
N SER A 621 8.06 16.85 16.70
CA SER A 621 8.55 15.50 16.40
C SER A 621 9.86 15.15 17.11
N LYS A 622 10.73 16.14 17.40
CA LYS A 622 11.97 15.95 18.17
C LYS A 622 11.66 15.69 19.65
N VAL A 623 10.70 16.41 20.22
CA VAL A 623 10.23 16.16 21.59
C VAL A 623 9.58 14.79 21.69
N ALA A 624 8.69 14.42 20.75
CA ALA A 624 8.05 13.10 20.71
C ALA A 624 9.10 11.97 20.60
N HIS A 625 10.16 12.16 19.82
CA HIS A 625 11.25 11.20 19.71
C HIS A 625 12.03 11.04 21.03
N LEU A 626 12.29 12.14 21.72
CA LEU A 626 12.95 12.09 23.02
C LEU A 626 12.09 11.36 24.05
N MET A 627 10.79 11.64 24.09
CA MET A 627 9.83 10.95 24.97
C MET A 627 9.74 9.46 24.67
N ALA A 628 9.71 9.07 23.39
CA ALA A 628 9.76 7.66 22.98
C ALA A 628 11.02 6.96 23.51
N ASN A 629 12.18 7.64 23.47
CA ASN A 629 13.42 7.12 24.02
C ASN A 629 13.37 6.97 25.54
N VAL A 630 12.70 7.89 26.24
CA VAL A 630 12.49 7.80 27.68
C VAL A 630 11.60 6.60 28.02
N MET A 631 10.48 6.42 27.31
CA MET A 631 9.58 5.28 27.51
C MET A 631 10.33 3.96 27.29
N GLY A 632 11.16 3.89 26.25
CA GLY A 632 12.01 2.72 26.00
C GLY A 632 13.01 2.46 27.13
N ARG A 633 13.55 3.51 27.75
CA ARG A 633 14.44 3.39 28.90
C ARG A 633 13.72 2.90 30.15
N LEU A 634 12.49 3.29 30.38
CA LEU A 634 11.69 2.89 31.54
C LEU A 634 11.01 1.54 31.36
N ASP A 635 10.37 1.32 30.20
CA ASP A 635 9.41 0.23 29.98
C ASP A 635 9.95 -0.88 29.04
N GLY A 636 11.11 -0.68 28.41
CA GLY A 636 11.81 -1.69 27.61
C GLY A 636 11.66 -1.53 26.10
N ILE A 637 12.24 -2.48 25.35
CA ILE A 637 12.40 -2.39 23.90
C ILE A 637 11.09 -2.50 23.12
N GLU A 638 10.13 -3.28 23.60
CA GLU A 638 8.86 -3.46 22.88
C GLU A 638 8.03 -2.18 22.93
N VAL A 639 7.93 -1.55 24.11
CA VAL A 639 7.29 -0.24 24.25
C VAL A 639 8.03 0.82 23.43
N TRP A 640 9.37 0.76 23.40
CA TRP A 640 10.14 1.66 22.55
C TRP A 640 9.82 1.53 21.07
N LYS A 641 9.76 0.31 20.51
CA LYS A 641 9.38 0.06 19.12
C LYS A 641 7.99 0.61 18.82
N GLU A 642 7.03 0.37 19.72
CA GLU A 642 5.66 0.85 19.59
C GLU A 642 5.60 2.38 19.54
N GLN A 643 6.29 3.07 20.46
CA GLN A 643 6.33 4.53 20.51
C GLN A 643 7.07 5.13 19.31
N LEU A 644 8.14 4.48 18.83
CA LEU A 644 8.82 4.88 17.60
C LEU A 644 7.93 4.72 16.37
N GLN A 645 7.15 3.65 16.29
CA GLN A 645 6.20 3.46 15.20
C GLN A 645 5.10 4.51 15.24
N SER A 646 4.52 4.77 16.42
CA SER A 646 3.53 5.84 16.63
C SER A 646 4.04 7.22 16.19
N LEU A 647 5.33 7.51 16.44
CA LEU A 647 5.94 8.76 15.96
C LEU A 647 6.00 8.83 14.44
N ILE A 648 6.36 7.75 13.76
CA ILE A 648 6.36 7.70 12.28
C ILE A 648 4.95 7.95 11.75
N ASP A 649 3.96 7.34 12.38
CA ASP A 649 2.58 7.41 11.95
C ASP A 649 1.97 8.80 12.17
N THR A 650 2.35 9.44 13.29
CA THR A 650 1.87 10.79 13.63
C THR A 650 2.59 11.89 12.83
N TYR A 651 3.90 11.77 12.63
CA TYR A 651 4.75 12.78 11.99
C TYR A 651 5.55 12.24 10.78
N PRO A 652 4.92 11.63 9.77
CA PRO A 652 5.59 10.83 8.73
C PRO A 652 6.64 11.58 7.91
N ASN A 653 6.50 12.88 7.77
CA ASN A 653 7.36 13.76 6.96
C ASN A 653 8.40 14.53 7.79
N SER A 654 8.57 14.20 9.08
CA SER A 654 9.53 14.87 9.93
C SER A 654 10.94 14.28 9.81
N GLU A 655 11.96 15.09 10.13
CA GLU A 655 13.35 14.64 10.24
C GLU A 655 13.50 13.52 11.28
N ALA A 656 12.78 13.63 12.41
CA ALA A 656 12.76 12.62 13.45
C ALA A 656 12.20 11.27 12.93
N ALA A 657 11.12 11.29 12.15
CA ALA A 657 10.56 10.06 11.56
C ALA A 657 11.54 9.38 10.59
N ALA A 658 12.32 10.15 9.84
CA ALA A 658 13.35 9.58 8.96
C ALA A 658 14.45 8.85 9.76
N GLN A 659 14.92 9.46 10.88
CA GLN A 659 15.89 8.85 11.78
C GLN A 659 15.32 7.59 12.46
N VAL A 660 14.07 7.65 12.90
CA VAL A 660 13.38 6.55 13.56
C VAL A 660 13.17 5.35 12.62
N LYS A 661 12.82 5.58 11.36
CA LYS A 661 12.72 4.52 10.36
C LYS A 661 14.05 3.76 10.21
N GLN A 662 15.15 4.49 10.18
CA GLN A 662 16.47 3.86 10.12
C GLN A 662 16.81 3.09 11.42
N THR A 663 16.42 3.63 12.56
CA THR A 663 16.60 2.95 13.87
C THR A 663 15.82 1.65 13.93
N LEU A 664 14.54 1.64 13.55
CA LEU A 664 13.71 0.43 13.51
C LEU A 664 14.26 -0.60 12.50
N ALA A 665 14.73 -0.15 11.34
CA ALA A 665 15.37 -1.04 10.38
C ALA A 665 16.65 -1.68 10.93
N ASN A 666 17.47 -0.92 11.67
CA ASN A 666 18.67 -1.44 12.33
C ASN A 666 18.34 -2.43 13.44
N ILE A 667 17.27 -2.18 14.21
CA ILE A 667 16.79 -3.12 15.25
C ILE A 667 16.38 -4.43 14.59
N ALA A 668 15.54 -4.38 13.55
CA ALA A 668 15.08 -5.55 12.83
C ALA A 668 16.23 -6.35 12.18
N ALA A 669 17.23 -5.64 11.63
CA ALA A 669 18.43 -6.27 11.07
C ALA A 669 19.26 -6.99 12.16
N ASN A 670 19.39 -6.39 13.35
CA ASN A 670 20.13 -7.01 14.46
C ASN A 670 19.38 -8.19 15.08
N GLU A 671 18.05 -8.20 15.06
CA GLU A 671 17.23 -9.33 15.50
C GLU A 671 17.32 -10.54 14.54
N GLN A 672 17.63 -10.30 13.26
CA GLN A 672 17.82 -11.33 12.24
C GLN A 672 19.29 -11.80 12.10
N ALA A 673 20.23 -11.12 12.75
CA ALA A 673 21.63 -11.45 12.64
C ALA A 673 21.97 -12.73 13.43
N GLU A 674 22.45 -13.75 12.74
CA GLU A 674 22.89 -15.02 13.35
C GLU A 674 24.25 -14.93 14.08
N GLU A 675 24.97 -13.83 13.98
CA GLU A 675 26.26 -13.67 14.69
C GLU A 675 26.02 -13.16 16.11
N PRO A 676 26.63 -13.82 17.12
CA PRO A 676 26.53 -13.35 18.51
C PRO A 676 27.17 -11.96 18.62
N ALA A 677 26.45 -11.04 19.25
CA ALA A 677 26.98 -9.72 19.58
C ALA A 677 28.35 -9.85 20.24
N LYS A 678 29.29 -8.94 19.96
CA LYS A 678 30.63 -8.94 20.58
C LYS A 678 30.50 -9.16 22.08
N VAL A 679 30.97 -10.31 22.54
CA VAL A 679 30.95 -10.66 23.95
C VAL A 679 32.01 -9.79 24.67
N TYR A 680 31.55 -8.82 25.44
CA TYR A 680 32.40 -8.07 26.32
C TYR A 680 32.68 -8.92 27.58
N LEU A 681 33.90 -9.33 27.80
CA LEU A 681 34.32 -10.18 28.92
C LEU A 681 34.38 -9.44 30.28
N ASN A 682 34.01 -8.18 30.32
CA ASN A 682 33.95 -7.40 31.56
C ASN A 682 32.65 -7.67 32.30
N TYR A 683 32.75 -7.79 33.62
CA TYR A 683 31.64 -7.98 34.52
C TYR A 683 31.10 -6.65 35.03
N LYS A 684 29.80 -6.64 35.34
CA LYS A 684 29.12 -5.58 36.09
C LYS A 684 28.56 -6.19 37.38
N TRP A 685 28.75 -5.47 38.46
CA TRP A 685 28.18 -5.81 39.77
C TRP A 685 27.06 -4.85 40.09
N ILE A 686 25.87 -5.35 40.34
CA ILE A 686 24.62 -4.59 40.30
C ILE A 686 23.92 -4.73 41.64
N PHE A 687 23.47 -3.60 42.17
CA PHE A 687 22.71 -3.51 43.41
C PHE A 687 21.38 -2.81 43.09
N PRO A 688 20.25 -3.52 43.07
CA PRO A 688 18.94 -2.92 42.84
C PRO A 688 18.42 -2.20 44.08
N VAL A 689 17.99 -0.95 43.93
CA VAL A 689 17.48 -0.10 45.03
C VAL A 689 16.18 0.54 44.58
N LEU A 690 15.22 0.67 45.50
CA LEU A 690 13.97 1.42 45.21
C LEU A 690 14.30 2.91 45.06
N LYS A 691 13.72 3.51 44.03
CA LYS A 691 13.97 4.91 43.63
C LYS A 691 13.57 5.92 44.71
N GLU A 692 12.52 5.61 45.48
CA GLU A 692 11.96 6.50 46.50
C GLU A 692 12.93 6.75 47.68
N ASN A 693 13.92 5.90 47.88
CA ASN A 693 14.79 5.89 49.06
C ASN A 693 16.18 6.53 48.81
N GLN A 694 16.20 7.83 48.55
CA GLN A 694 17.44 8.56 48.25
C GLN A 694 18.54 8.45 49.35
N GLU A 695 18.14 8.45 50.62
CA GLU A 695 19.09 8.27 51.71
C GLU A 695 19.76 6.90 51.66
N GLN A 696 19.03 5.87 51.31
CA GLN A 696 19.56 4.53 51.17
C GLN A 696 20.47 4.39 49.94
N ILE A 697 20.17 5.06 48.84
CA ILE A 697 21.04 5.12 47.65
C ILE A 697 22.40 5.73 48.04
N GLN A 698 22.42 6.83 48.81
CA GLN A 698 23.64 7.47 49.26
C GLN A 698 24.41 6.57 50.22
N LEU A 699 23.74 5.93 51.18
CA LEU A 699 24.38 5.02 52.16
C LEU A 699 24.93 3.77 51.44
N LEU A 700 24.19 3.16 50.54
CA LEU A 700 24.66 2.03 49.74
C LEU A 700 25.86 2.41 48.89
N THR A 701 25.80 3.59 48.25
CA THR A 701 26.92 4.10 47.46
C THR A 701 28.19 4.23 48.32
N SER A 702 28.06 4.76 49.56
CA SER A 702 29.17 4.89 50.50
C SER A 702 29.76 3.52 50.91
N ILE A 703 28.90 2.56 51.25
CA ILE A 703 29.32 1.19 51.66
C ILE A 703 30.01 0.46 50.49
N VAL A 704 29.44 0.53 49.29
CA VAL A 704 30.02 -0.10 48.09
C VAL A 704 31.34 0.57 47.73
N THR A 705 31.44 1.90 47.85
CA THR A 705 32.70 2.65 47.64
C THR A 705 33.79 2.20 48.61
N GLN A 706 33.51 2.13 49.91
CA GLN A 706 34.45 1.65 50.90
C GLN A 706 34.87 0.19 50.65
N THR A 707 33.93 -0.65 50.19
CA THR A 707 34.22 -2.05 49.86
C THR A 707 35.18 -2.15 48.68
N LEU A 708 34.99 -1.30 47.67
CA LEU A 708 35.84 -1.24 46.47
C LEU A 708 37.24 -0.72 46.80
N GLU A 709 37.35 0.30 47.70
CA GLU A 709 38.62 0.81 48.23
C GLU A 709 39.41 -0.27 48.94
N ALA A 710 38.74 -0.98 49.85
CA ALA A 710 39.35 -2.08 50.60
C ALA A 710 39.81 -3.22 49.66
N GLY A 711 39.13 -3.41 48.53
CA GLY A 711 39.46 -4.39 47.49
C GLY A 711 40.48 -3.89 46.46
N GLY A 712 40.95 -2.65 46.54
CA GLY A 712 41.89 -2.05 45.57
C GLY A 712 41.29 -1.77 44.19
N ILE A 713 39.95 -1.63 44.08
CA ILE A 713 39.21 -1.35 42.83
C ILE A 713 38.95 0.17 42.74
N SER A 714 39.25 0.77 41.62
CA SER A 714 39.10 2.21 41.42
C SER A 714 37.61 2.67 41.48
N HIS A 715 37.34 3.80 42.18
CA HIS A 715 36.01 4.41 42.33
C HIS A 715 35.39 4.96 41.03
N GLY A 716 36.22 5.17 39.98
CA GLY A 716 35.71 5.75 38.70
C GLY A 716 34.75 4.88 37.97
N ASN A 717 34.53 3.65 38.39
CA ASN A 717 33.68 2.69 37.71
C ASN A 717 32.26 2.54 38.32
N LEU A 718 31.91 3.36 39.33
CA LEU A 718 30.59 3.33 39.95
C LEU A 718 29.61 4.28 39.24
N SER A 719 28.44 3.80 38.89
CA SER A 719 27.37 4.60 38.29
C SER A 719 25.98 4.25 38.86
N LEU A 720 25.10 5.23 38.90
CA LEU A 720 23.70 5.05 39.17
C LEU A 720 22.95 5.06 37.83
N GLU A 721 22.19 4.01 37.57
CA GLU A 721 21.44 3.86 36.30
C GLU A 721 19.97 3.54 36.59
N VAL A 722 19.06 4.31 36.05
CA VAL A 722 17.62 4.06 36.17
C VAL A 722 17.29 2.78 35.43
N TYR A 723 16.70 1.81 36.11
CA TYR A 723 16.26 0.56 35.54
C TYR A 723 14.84 0.69 35.01
N ASN A 724 13.90 1.06 35.87
CA ASN A 724 12.49 1.30 35.49
C ASN A 724 11.91 2.41 36.40
N ARG A 725 10.58 2.49 36.48
CA ARG A 725 9.88 3.52 37.27
C ARG A 725 10.14 3.37 38.77
N ASP A 726 10.35 2.14 39.25
CA ASP A 726 10.46 1.81 40.68
C ASP A 726 11.90 1.63 41.16
N TYR A 727 12.80 1.15 40.28
CA TYR A 727 14.15 0.73 40.67
C TYR A 727 15.25 1.52 39.98
N ILE A 728 16.30 1.82 40.74
CA ILE A 728 17.60 2.31 40.27
C ILE A 728 18.64 1.21 40.57
N PHE A 729 19.52 0.99 39.64
CA PHE A 729 20.67 0.11 39.81
C PHE A 729 21.93 0.92 40.17
N LEU A 730 22.55 0.60 41.31
CA LEU A 730 23.92 1.02 41.56
C LEU A 730 24.81 -0.01 40.88
N VAL A 731 25.61 0.42 39.92
CA VAL A 731 26.40 -0.46 39.04
C VAL A 731 27.89 -0.19 39.22
N VAL A 732 28.62 -1.23 39.52
CA VAL A 732 30.08 -1.21 39.43
C VAL A 732 30.48 -1.74 38.06
N ASN A 733 31.08 -0.88 37.25
CA ASN A 733 31.39 -1.16 35.83
C ASN A 733 32.81 -1.72 35.66
N ASP A 734 33.09 -2.34 34.50
CA ASP A 734 34.41 -2.70 33.99
C ASP A 734 35.27 -3.61 34.90
N LEU A 735 34.61 -4.49 35.63
CA LEU A 735 35.31 -5.49 36.45
C LEU A 735 35.90 -6.56 35.51
N ARG A 736 37.23 -6.75 35.56
CA ARG A 736 37.93 -7.74 34.74
C ARG A 736 37.72 -9.18 35.23
N GLN A 737 37.35 -9.35 36.50
CA GLN A 737 37.07 -10.62 37.14
C GLN A 737 35.78 -10.53 37.95
N GLN A 738 35.13 -11.65 38.17
CA GLN A 738 33.94 -11.72 39.02
C GLN A 738 34.30 -11.31 40.45
N PRO A 739 33.58 -10.35 41.06
CA PRO A 739 33.92 -9.87 42.38
C PRO A 739 33.68 -10.95 43.46
N THR A 740 34.70 -11.22 44.27
CA THR A 740 34.63 -12.13 45.41
C THR A 740 34.45 -11.39 46.74
N LEU A 741 34.34 -10.06 46.68
CA LEU A 741 34.21 -9.19 47.83
C LEU A 741 32.84 -9.31 48.49
N GLU A 742 32.79 -9.50 49.81
CA GLU A 742 31.53 -9.40 50.56
C GLU A 742 31.28 -7.95 50.97
N VAL A 743 30.09 -7.42 50.58
CA VAL A 743 29.63 -6.11 51.05
C VAL A 743 29.06 -6.28 52.46
N LYS A 744 29.81 -5.84 53.49
CA LYS A 744 29.37 -5.89 54.90
C LYS A 744 29.09 -4.48 55.39
N PRO A 745 27.86 -4.16 55.77
CA PRO A 745 27.57 -2.90 56.42
C PRO A 745 28.23 -2.82 57.83
N GLN A 746 28.76 -1.65 58.16
CA GLN A 746 29.26 -1.39 59.50
C GLN A 746 28.11 -0.80 60.36
N GLY A 747 27.54 -1.62 61.27
CA GLY A 747 26.48 -1.22 62.21
C GLY A 747 25.08 -1.78 61.88
N GLU A 748 24.07 -1.34 62.64
CA GLU A 748 22.64 -1.69 62.35
C GLU A 748 22.20 -1.09 61.03
N THR A 749 21.86 -1.95 60.08
CA THR A 749 21.41 -1.52 58.75
C THR A 749 19.90 -1.53 58.66
N PRO A 750 19.30 -0.55 57.99
CA PRO A 750 17.89 -0.59 57.64
C PRO A 750 17.56 -1.87 56.87
N THR A 751 16.39 -2.46 57.13
CA THR A 751 15.95 -3.73 56.50
C THR A 751 16.01 -3.71 54.97
N GLU A 752 15.66 -2.60 54.38
CA GLU A 752 15.64 -2.42 52.92
C GLU A 752 17.05 -2.35 52.30
N LEU A 753 18.03 -1.79 53.02
CA LEU A 753 19.41 -1.78 52.57
C LEU A 753 20.01 -3.20 52.60
N SER A 754 19.64 -3.98 53.61
CA SER A 754 20.01 -5.40 53.71
C SER A 754 19.40 -6.21 52.56
N ILE A 755 18.17 -5.88 52.11
CA ILE A 755 17.52 -6.45 50.93
C ILE A 755 18.26 -6.08 49.65
N ALA A 756 18.64 -4.81 49.46
CA ALA A 756 19.39 -4.36 48.29
C ALA A 756 20.76 -5.06 48.17
N ILE A 757 21.44 -5.25 49.29
CA ILE A 757 22.73 -5.96 49.35
C ILE A 757 22.56 -7.47 49.12
N SER A 758 21.47 -8.07 49.59
CA SER A 758 21.17 -9.50 49.35
C SER A 758 20.73 -9.79 47.94
N ASN A 759 20.04 -8.86 47.30
CA ASN A 759 19.57 -8.97 45.91
C ASN A 759 20.63 -8.56 44.85
N LYS A 760 21.88 -8.32 45.28
CA LYS A 760 22.96 -8.02 44.35
C LYS A 760 23.25 -9.20 43.44
N PHE A 761 23.61 -8.88 42.18
CA PHE A 761 23.96 -9.87 41.18
C PHE A 761 25.12 -9.41 40.30
N VAL A 762 25.79 -10.38 39.66
CA VAL A 762 26.93 -10.13 38.78
C VAL A 762 26.59 -10.69 37.40
N VAL A 763 26.77 -9.88 36.37
CA VAL A 763 26.53 -10.28 34.97
C VAL A 763 27.64 -9.77 34.06
N LEU A 764 27.80 -10.38 32.92
CA LEU A 764 28.60 -9.82 31.84
C LEU A 764 27.99 -8.52 31.31
N SER A 765 28.83 -7.60 30.83
CA SER A 765 28.37 -6.34 30.26
C SER A 765 27.39 -6.50 29.09
N SER A 766 27.48 -7.59 28.32
CA SER A 766 26.52 -7.97 27.27
C SER A 766 25.14 -8.35 27.83
N GLN A 767 25.14 -9.22 28.86
CA GLN A 767 23.91 -9.63 29.55
C GLN A 767 23.22 -8.46 30.26
N TYR A 768 24.01 -7.52 30.84
CA TYR A 768 23.44 -6.32 31.43
C TYR A 768 22.65 -5.47 30.41
N LYS A 769 23.15 -5.36 29.16
CA LYS A 769 22.43 -4.67 28.11
C LYS A 769 21.10 -5.35 27.80
N GLU A 770 21.08 -6.67 27.76
CA GLU A 770 19.83 -7.44 27.54
C GLU A 770 18.85 -7.23 28.70
N ILE A 771 19.32 -7.26 29.94
CA ILE A 771 18.49 -6.98 31.13
C ILE A 771 17.88 -5.58 31.06
N GLN A 772 18.65 -4.58 30.64
CA GLN A 772 18.16 -3.21 30.49
C GLN A 772 17.16 -3.08 29.32
N LEU A 773 17.38 -3.78 28.20
CA LEU A 773 16.50 -3.73 27.02
C LEU A 773 15.18 -4.46 27.26
N PHE A 774 15.22 -5.67 27.78
CA PHE A 774 14.05 -6.52 27.94
C PHE A 774 13.39 -6.44 29.32
N LYS A 775 13.98 -5.64 30.27
CA LYS A 775 13.49 -5.50 31.63
C LYS A 775 13.40 -6.86 32.38
N SER A 776 14.34 -7.75 32.12
CA SER A 776 14.31 -9.17 32.53
C SER A 776 14.98 -9.48 33.86
N TRP A 777 15.29 -8.50 34.69
CA TRP A 777 15.99 -8.67 35.94
C TRP A 777 15.38 -9.77 36.86
N ASN A 778 14.05 -9.75 37.05
CA ASN A 778 13.37 -10.72 37.91
C ASN A 778 13.43 -12.17 37.39
N THR A 779 13.61 -12.38 36.10
CA THR A 779 13.76 -13.68 35.47
C THR A 779 15.20 -14.19 35.57
N THR A 780 16.18 -13.29 35.53
CA THR A 780 17.61 -13.62 35.62
C THR A 780 18.01 -14.06 37.04
N GLN A 781 17.40 -13.48 38.08
CA GLN A 781 17.62 -13.92 39.47
C GLN A 781 17.21 -15.39 39.71
N LYS A 782 16.14 -15.86 39.06
CA LYS A 782 15.71 -17.26 39.17
C LYS A 782 16.67 -18.24 38.51
N ASN A 783 17.38 -17.81 37.45
CA ASN A 783 18.31 -18.68 36.71
C ASN A 783 19.70 -18.76 37.37
N THR A 784 20.11 -17.73 38.11
CA THR A 784 21.40 -17.75 38.87
C THR A 784 21.34 -18.59 40.16
N ASP A 785 20.15 -18.84 40.69
CA ASP A 785 19.96 -19.74 41.83
C ASP A 785 19.98 -21.24 41.45
N TYR A 786 19.92 -21.58 40.16
CA TYR A 786 20.01 -22.95 39.63
C TYR A 786 21.44 -23.37 39.23
N GLU A 787 22.38 -22.43 39.14
CA GLU A 787 23.80 -22.71 38.83
C GLU A 787 24.72 -22.68 40.07
N LYS A 788 24.18 -22.66 41.28
CA LYS A 788 24.84 -22.99 42.55
C LYS A 788 24.35 -24.38 42.94
#